data_e3c6d43c3e7e961ac11ccab2d89cca05
#
_entry.id   e3c6d43c3e7e961ac11ccab2d89cca05
#
_cell.length_a   1.000
_cell.length_b   1.000
_cell.length_c   1.000
_cell.angle_alpha   90.00
_cell.angle_beta   90.00
_cell.angle_gamma   90.00
#
_symmetry.space_group_name_H-M   'P 1'
#
loop_
_entity.id
_entity.type
_entity.pdbx_description
1 polymer ?
#
loop_
_entity_poly.entity_id
_entity_poly.type
_entity_poly.pdbx_seq_one_letter_code
_entity_poly.pdbx_strand_id
1 'polypeptide(L)'
;MSNYFKSIKDILNELPALSDYLVNAGTYFAHLAKKDVLLPKEKLEEHINLVNDYANVLTEQHQLDHIINKLITDCIDSNDDKTSNYLKKLFINTIVFHDFGKINEHFQLDKMKNNLFKESVPNNSPIGSTHSALGAYLYLTKHLNEIVFEYNQDPCLMTACIYLSYSIFKHHGSRFTDDTLSTTNFDELQAKYNFEEVSQFLSNYLIHFDYQIHSNILAIIGKNDWLKSHLKLVDCNSFSLYALCRLNFSLLTASDYLATNEYMNQAPLKEFGVLSLERISEIYAHVTTAEWINETEGKRNYNKAVFEKIGNYRLQHPVVASGDNLNILRTEMAIEVIRNIRSNKNQNLFYIEAPTGGGKTNLSALAALELLKLHQGKYNKVFYVFPFTTLITQTYKSLKETLFLNDNEMVELHSNAGMKVKENTEDDAYGNNKLNYINHLFVNYPFGFLSHIRFFDILKTNEKETNYLLHRLANSIVVIDELQSYNPEHWDKVIYFIKQYADKFNIKFILMSATLPKLDRLDVIKNQVQEFTYLLPNAKENYFKNPNFAGRVAFNFDLFDRKDLQLQEIADKLLFESAVYADKDFGKSKPLGSVYTIIEFIFKKTATEFYELIKRSDFFDETLLLSGTILPHRRKEIINFLKNKNNRQKKILLVTTQVVEAGVDIDMDLGFKDRSLVDSDEQLAGRINRNVNKQGCSLFLFNYNKEAIIYGNDKRLELTRKFISRDTYQEILVNKDFDKLYDLVLNDRNEWNNREMAVGFKDYEHKIKQLKYQSVHEQFKLIAQNNLSCFVPIAVPITVEGVMEGQIDAVFTSAELLFLAKQQVYPNVNNEIEGAEVFEVYLNLIHNKQEFIKQKTDEKILQGIIGKYVFSLFATNKVEQQIVLFSDEEKSAFGYKYIERWRDFYAVETGMRDSDFNSNETQFL
;
A
#
# COMPACT_ATOMS: atom_id res chain seq x y z
N MET A 1 16.10 24.36 25.25
CA MET A 1 16.43 23.20 26.10
C MET A 1 15.58 22.05 25.64
N SER A 2 16.14 20.86 25.46
CA SER A 2 15.30 19.71 25.10
C SER A 2 14.51 19.30 26.34
N ASN A 3 13.17 19.20 26.21
CA ASN A 3 12.31 18.68 27.27
C ASN A 3 12.83 17.30 27.70
N TYR A 4 12.93 17.10 29.00
CA TYR A 4 13.28 15.78 29.55
C TYR A 4 12.01 14.93 29.61
N PHE A 5 11.92 13.93 28.69
CA PHE A 5 10.84 12.97 28.69
C PHE A 5 11.21 11.69 29.42
N LYS A 6 10.34 11.22 30.30
CA LYS A 6 10.39 9.85 30.80
C LYS A 6 10.17 8.87 29.66
N SER A 7 10.86 7.72 29.70
CA SER A 7 10.58 6.66 28.74
C SER A 7 9.19 6.06 28.96
N ILE A 8 8.63 5.43 27.94
CA ILE A 8 7.36 4.68 28.08
C ILE A 8 7.47 3.62 29.16
N LYS A 9 8.58 2.91 29.20
CA LYS A 9 8.85 1.89 30.21
C LYS A 9 8.84 2.47 31.63
N ASP A 10 9.47 3.62 31.84
CA ASP A 10 9.47 4.28 33.16
C ASP A 10 8.05 4.69 33.55
N ILE A 11 7.26 5.23 32.60
CA ILE A 11 5.88 5.61 32.87
C ILE A 11 5.03 4.37 33.21
N LEU A 12 5.15 3.28 32.47
CA LEU A 12 4.43 2.03 32.75
C LEU A 12 4.79 1.45 34.12
N ASN A 13 6.06 1.50 34.52
CA ASN A 13 6.53 1.03 35.83
C ASN A 13 6.03 1.90 37.00
N GLU A 14 5.71 3.16 36.73
CA GLU A 14 5.19 4.11 37.76
C GLU A 14 3.66 4.06 37.87
N LEU A 15 2.97 3.39 36.90
CA LEU A 15 1.52 3.33 36.94
C LEU A 15 1.06 2.29 37.98
N PRO A 16 0.01 2.61 38.72
CA PRO A 16 -0.57 1.67 39.68
C PRO A 16 -1.12 0.44 38.97
N ALA A 17 -0.96 -0.71 39.59
CA ALA A 17 -1.58 -1.95 39.13
C ALA A 17 -3.11 -1.90 39.31
N LEU A 18 -3.86 -2.76 38.61
CA LEU A 18 -5.31 -2.85 38.78
C LEU A 18 -5.69 -3.15 40.24
N SER A 19 -4.88 -3.96 40.91
CA SER A 19 -5.03 -4.31 42.36
C SER A 19 -4.91 -3.10 43.30
N ASP A 20 -4.25 -2.04 42.88
CA ASP A 20 -4.18 -0.78 43.67
C ASP A 20 -5.46 0.05 43.55
N TYR A 21 -6.28 -0.21 42.56
CA TYR A 21 -7.55 0.47 42.29
C TYR A 21 -8.77 -0.31 42.75
N LEU A 22 -8.70 -1.64 42.82
CA LEU A 22 -9.84 -2.50 43.07
C LEU A 22 -9.62 -3.42 44.28
N VAL A 23 -10.58 -3.44 45.16
CA VAL A 23 -10.68 -4.52 46.14
C VAL A 23 -11.08 -5.82 45.40
N ASN A 24 -10.38 -6.92 45.67
CA ASN A 24 -10.60 -8.18 45.00
C ASN A 24 -10.34 -8.17 43.48
N ALA A 25 -9.35 -7.40 42.99
CA ALA A 25 -8.96 -7.35 41.59
C ALA A 25 -8.80 -8.76 40.95
N GLY A 26 -8.31 -9.71 41.71
CA GLY A 26 -8.15 -11.12 41.27
C GLY A 26 -9.45 -11.87 40.95
N THR A 27 -10.65 -11.30 41.21
CA THR A 27 -11.94 -11.88 40.89
C THR A 27 -12.48 -11.54 39.50
N TYR A 28 -11.86 -10.56 38.81
CA TYR A 28 -12.28 -10.11 37.49
C TYR A 28 -11.51 -10.84 36.39
N PHE A 29 -12.23 -11.21 35.32
CA PHE A 29 -11.68 -11.92 34.17
C PHE A 29 -11.79 -11.09 32.90
N ALA A 30 -10.77 -11.20 32.04
CA ALA A 30 -10.72 -10.54 30.73
C ALA A 30 -11.25 -11.44 29.59
N HIS A 31 -10.88 -12.74 29.62
CA HIS A 31 -11.27 -13.71 28.60
C HIS A 31 -11.66 -15.05 29.17
N LEU A 32 -12.57 -15.76 28.45
CA LEU A 32 -12.92 -17.14 28.74
C LEU A 32 -11.86 -18.08 28.14
N ALA A 33 -11.63 -19.20 28.84
CA ALA A 33 -10.89 -20.29 28.24
C ALA A 33 -11.63 -20.87 27.00
N LYS A 34 -10.90 -21.34 26.02
CA LYS A 34 -11.47 -22.09 24.89
C LYS A 34 -11.96 -23.45 25.37
N LYS A 35 -13.11 -23.92 24.84
CA LYS A 35 -13.69 -25.22 25.21
C LYS A 35 -12.76 -26.41 24.93
N ASP A 36 -11.87 -26.27 23.93
CA ASP A 36 -11.00 -27.35 23.45
C ASP A 36 -9.59 -27.33 24.07
N VAL A 37 -9.25 -26.30 24.86
CA VAL A 37 -7.98 -26.17 25.55
C VAL A 37 -8.25 -25.95 27.03
N LEU A 38 -7.64 -26.78 27.91
CA LEU A 38 -7.75 -26.66 29.37
C LEU A 38 -6.98 -25.42 29.91
N LEU A 39 -7.25 -24.26 29.36
CA LEU A 39 -6.69 -22.98 29.84
C LEU A 39 -7.62 -22.42 30.94
N PRO A 40 -7.08 -21.87 32.02
CA PRO A 40 -7.88 -21.16 33.01
C PRO A 40 -8.41 -19.86 32.38
N LYS A 41 -9.48 -19.28 32.95
CA LYS A 41 -9.91 -17.92 32.55
C LYS A 41 -8.78 -16.93 32.78
N GLU A 42 -8.54 -16.02 31.81
CA GLU A 42 -7.55 -14.95 31.96
C GLU A 42 -8.04 -13.91 32.96
N LYS A 43 -7.25 -13.60 33.98
CA LYS A 43 -7.54 -12.50 34.88
C LYS A 43 -7.40 -11.17 34.17
N LEU A 44 -8.22 -10.18 34.55
CA LEU A 44 -8.19 -8.85 33.96
C LEU A 44 -6.84 -8.15 34.15
N GLU A 45 -6.24 -8.26 35.34
CA GLU A 45 -4.95 -7.69 35.64
C GLU A 45 -3.81 -8.34 34.81
N GLU A 46 -3.85 -9.67 34.66
CA GLU A 46 -2.86 -10.40 33.84
C GLU A 46 -2.94 -9.96 32.38
N HIS A 47 -4.16 -9.79 31.84
CA HIS A 47 -4.38 -9.30 30.50
C HIS A 47 -3.84 -7.87 30.31
N ILE A 48 -4.19 -6.92 31.20
CA ILE A 48 -3.71 -5.53 31.13
C ILE A 48 -2.18 -5.48 31.17
N ASN A 49 -1.56 -6.27 32.04
CA ASN A 49 -0.11 -6.33 32.12
C ASN A 49 0.52 -6.86 30.81
N LEU A 50 -0.06 -7.91 30.22
CA LEU A 50 0.41 -8.46 28.95
C LEU A 50 0.25 -7.47 27.79
N VAL A 51 -0.85 -6.70 27.77
CA VAL A 51 -1.04 -5.60 26.79
C VAL A 51 0.02 -4.50 26.98
N ASN A 52 0.32 -4.13 28.22
CA ASN A 52 1.38 -3.16 28.51
C ASN A 52 2.76 -3.65 28.10
N ASP A 53 3.05 -4.94 28.31
CA ASP A 53 4.31 -5.57 27.87
C ASP A 53 4.46 -5.52 26.36
N TYR A 54 3.40 -5.86 25.59
CA TYR A 54 3.42 -5.72 24.14
C TYR A 54 3.54 -4.29 23.67
N ALA A 55 2.89 -3.33 24.34
CA ALA A 55 3.03 -1.91 24.02
C ALA A 55 4.48 -1.42 24.20
N ASN A 56 5.13 -1.85 25.30
CA ASN A 56 6.54 -1.57 25.54
C ASN A 56 7.44 -2.21 24.47
N VAL A 57 7.24 -3.51 24.16
CA VAL A 57 8.03 -4.23 23.15
C VAL A 57 7.87 -3.60 21.77
N LEU A 58 6.65 -3.27 21.34
CA LEU A 58 6.41 -2.58 20.07
C LEU A 58 7.08 -1.21 20.01
N THR A 59 7.05 -0.49 21.16
CA THR A 59 7.73 0.81 21.26
C THR A 59 9.24 0.68 21.13
N GLU A 60 9.85 -0.29 21.78
CA GLU A 60 11.29 -0.55 21.69
C GLU A 60 11.70 -1.02 20.29
N GLN A 61 11.01 -2.02 19.72
CA GLN A 61 11.32 -2.59 18.41
C GLN A 61 11.18 -1.58 17.27
N HIS A 62 10.19 -0.70 17.33
CA HIS A 62 9.94 0.32 16.31
C HIS A 62 10.47 1.69 16.70
N GLN A 63 11.15 1.81 17.86
CA GLN A 63 11.78 3.03 18.37
C GLN A 63 10.77 4.20 18.40
N LEU A 64 9.56 3.98 18.96
CA LEU A 64 8.48 4.95 18.94
C LEU A 64 8.61 6.08 19.96
N ASP A 65 9.42 5.88 20.99
CA ASP A 65 9.50 6.82 22.12
C ASP A 65 9.84 8.24 21.67
N HIS A 66 10.86 8.39 20.84
CA HIS A 66 11.24 9.70 20.30
C HIS A 66 10.21 10.29 19.31
N ILE A 67 9.44 9.42 18.60
CA ILE A 67 8.35 9.87 17.73
C ILE A 67 7.22 10.46 18.56
N ILE A 68 6.81 9.75 19.63
CA ILE A 68 5.78 10.22 20.57
C ILE A 68 6.22 11.52 21.23
N ASN A 69 7.47 11.61 21.70
CA ASN A 69 8.03 12.81 22.30
C ASN A 69 7.97 14.00 21.33
N LYS A 70 8.34 13.79 20.06
CA LYS A 70 8.26 14.82 19.03
C LYS A 70 6.83 15.29 18.79
N LEU A 71 5.89 14.35 18.61
CA LEU A 71 4.47 14.68 18.41
C LEU A 71 3.91 15.46 19.58
N ILE A 72 4.27 15.10 20.82
CA ILE A 72 3.86 15.81 22.04
C ILE A 72 4.45 17.22 22.07
N THR A 73 5.75 17.37 21.81
CA THR A 73 6.40 18.68 21.77
C THR A 73 5.74 19.63 20.76
N ASP A 74 5.31 19.09 19.62
CA ASP A 74 4.62 19.87 18.59
C ASP A 74 3.15 20.23 18.97
N CYS A 75 2.53 19.46 19.87
CA CYS A 75 1.17 19.76 20.37
C CYS A 75 1.15 20.79 21.48
N ILE A 76 2.21 20.87 22.28
CA ILE A 76 2.29 21.74 23.45
C ILE A 76 3.32 22.84 23.16
N ASP A 77 2.84 24.07 23.04
CA ASP A 77 3.70 25.26 22.81
C ASP A 77 4.46 25.70 24.07
N SER A 78 4.62 24.80 25.02
CA SER A 78 5.34 25.05 26.26
C SER A 78 6.61 24.20 26.40
N ASN A 79 7.71 24.82 26.84
CA ASN A 79 8.93 24.13 27.27
C ASN A 79 8.78 23.54 28.69
N ASP A 80 7.55 23.22 29.12
CA ASP A 80 7.29 22.67 30.46
C ASP A 80 7.35 21.14 30.41
N ASP A 81 8.39 20.59 31.02
CA ASP A 81 8.60 19.14 31.12
C ASP A 81 7.46 18.45 31.89
N LYS A 82 6.81 19.11 32.85
CA LYS A 82 5.72 18.55 33.64
C LYS A 82 4.50 18.30 32.76
N THR A 83 4.06 19.29 31.99
CA THR A 83 2.93 19.20 31.04
C THR A 83 3.21 18.19 29.93
N SER A 84 4.42 18.20 29.35
CA SER A 84 4.83 17.29 28.31
C SER A 84 4.82 15.82 28.76
N ASN A 85 5.37 15.53 29.94
CA ASN A 85 5.34 14.19 30.52
C ASN A 85 3.93 13.74 30.90
N TYR A 86 3.06 14.68 31.32
CA TYR A 86 1.68 14.34 31.60
C TYR A 86 0.89 13.99 30.32
N LEU A 87 1.10 14.72 29.21
CA LEU A 87 0.49 14.33 27.94
C LEU A 87 0.98 12.95 27.50
N LYS A 88 2.25 12.62 27.73
CA LYS A 88 2.77 11.27 27.48
C LYS A 88 2.11 10.22 28.39
N LYS A 89 1.89 10.55 29.66
CA LYS A 89 1.13 9.70 30.58
C LYS A 89 -0.31 9.50 30.10
N LEU A 90 -0.99 10.54 29.60
CA LEU A 90 -2.32 10.41 28.98
C LEU A 90 -2.31 9.42 27.82
N PHE A 91 -1.32 9.52 26.93
CA PHE A 91 -1.16 8.61 25.79
C PHE A 91 -1.01 7.15 26.24
N ILE A 92 -0.18 6.87 27.25
CA ILE A 92 0.07 5.53 27.76
C ILE A 92 -1.15 4.97 28.50
N ASN A 93 -1.80 5.83 29.32
CA ASN A 93 -2.94 5.40 30.11
C ASN A 93 -4.16 4.98 29.27
N THR A 94 -4.26 5.37 28.01
CA THR A 94 -5.29 4.79 27.15
C THR A 94 -5.13 3.28 27.02
N ILE A 95 -3.88 2.80 26.94
CA ILE A 95 -3.54 1.38 26.83
C ILE A 95 -3.87 0.66 28.14
N VAL A 96 -3.49 1.24 29.27
CA VAL A 96 -3.78 0.67 30.59
C VAL A 96 -5.28 0.59 30.87
N PHE A 97 -6.03 1.65 30.52
CA PHE A 97 -7.46 1.76 30.82
C PHE A 97 -8.39 1.11 29.76
N HIS A 98 -7.87 0.62 28.65
CA HIS A 98 -8.72 0.17 27.55
C HIS A 98 -9.79 -0.86 27.99
N ASP A 99 -9.41 -1.75 28.85
CA ASP A 99 -10.24 -2.85 29.37
C ASP A 99 -10.70 -2.69 30.81
N PHE A 100 -10.40 -1.57 31.48
CA PHE A 100 -10.88 -1.34 32.85
C PHE A 100 -12.39 -1.45 32.97
N GLY A 101 -13.13 -1.12 31.93
CA GLY A 101 -14.59 -1.29 31.92
C GLY A 101 -15.04 -2.74 32.02
N LYS A 102 -14.19 -3.75 31.85
CA LYS A 102 -14.51 -5.17 32.12
C LYS A 102 -14.80 -5.48 33.59
N ILE A 103 -14.55 -4.53 34.50
CA ILE A 103 -15.03 -4.63 35.89
C ILE A 103 -16.56 -4.59 35.98
N ASN A 104 -17.25 -4.22 34.93
CA ASN A 104 -18.69 -4.24 34.83
C ASN A 104 -19.24 -5.64 35.18
N GLU A 105 -20.09 -5.72 36.21
CA GLU A 105 -20.68 -6.97 36.72
C GLU A 105 -21.49 -7.70 35.67
N HIS A 106 -22.26 -7.00 34.84
CA HIS A 106 -22.98 -7.61 33.73
C HIS A 106 -22.00 -8.23 32.72
N PHE A 107 -20.89 -7.59 32.44
CA PHE A 107 -19.83 -8.15 31.60
C PHE A 107 -19.25 -9.42 32.25
N GLN A 108 -18.95 -9.36 33.54
CA GLN A 108 -18.41 -10.49 34.29
C GLN A 108 -19.40 -11.68 34.33
N LEU A 109 -20.67 -11.42 34.57
CA LEU A 109 -21.71 -12.46 34.62
C LEU A 109 -22.00 -13.03 33.21
N ASP A 110 -22.33 -12.16 32.27
CA ASP A 110 -22.86 -12.56 30.95
C ASP A 110 -21.76 -13.05 30.01
N LYS A 111 -20.64 -12.35 29.94
CA LYS A 111 -19.53 -12.66 29.00
C LYS A 111 -18.51 -13.60 29.63
N MET A 112 -18.11 -13.33 30.88
CA MET A 112 -17.08 -14.12 31.55
C MET A 112 -17.64 -15.33 32.31
N LYS A 113 -18.97 -15.49 32.39
CA LYS A 113 -19.63 -16.57 33.14
C LYS A 113 -19.10 -16.61 34.59
N ASN A 114 -18.98 -15.46 35.20
CA ASN A 114 -18.48 -15.30 36.58
C ASN A 114 -19.65 -15.24 37.56
N ASN A 115 -19.96 -16.38 38.13
CA ASN A 115 -21.11 -16.55 39.02
C ASN A 115 -20.99 -15.77 40.35
N LEU A 116 -19.83 -15.23 40.69
CA LEU A 116 -19.65 -14.39 41.86
C LEU A 116 -20.55 -13.15 41.83
N PHE A 117 -20.89 -12.69 40.63
CA PHE A 117 -21.72 -11.48 40.43
C PHE A 117 -23.20 -11.76 40.20
N LYS A 118 -23.64 -13.00 40.35
CA LYS A 118 -25.01 -13.40 40.05
C LYS A 118 -26.07 -12.70 40.93
N GLU A 119 -25.73 -12.42 42.19
CA GLU A 119 -26.65 -11.78 43.14
C GLU A 119 -26.57 -10.27 43.16
N SER A 120 -25.49 -9.69 42.63
CA SER A 120 -25.23 -8.23 42.64
C SER A 120 -25.72 -7.53 41.39
N VAL A 121 -26.02 -8.24 40.30
CA VAL A 121 -26.41 -7.65 39.02
C VAL A 121 -27.87 -7.23 39.03
N PRO A 122 -28.21 -5.93 38.88
CA PRO A 122 -29.60 -5.49 38.75
C PRO A 122 -30.22 -6.07 37.46
N ASN A 123 -31.46 -6.52 37.53
CA ASN A 123 -32.20 -7.11 36.40
C ASN A 123 -32.36 -6.14 35.20
N ASN A 124 -32.20 -4.83 35.38
CA ASN A 124 -32.42 -3.80 34.40
C ASN A 124 -31.34 -2.72 34.49
N SER A 125 -30.06 -3.02 34.30
CA SER A 125 -29.04 -1.99 34.23
C SER A 125 -28.96 -1.43 32.81
N PRO A 126 -28.98 -0.12 32.60
CA PRO A 126 -28.83 0.53 31.30
C PRO A 126 -27.42 0.32 30.70
N ILE A 127 -26.42 0.03 31.54
CA ILE A 127 -25.03 -0.23 31.11
C ILE A 127 -24.90 -1.55 30.35
N GLY A 128 -25.75 -2.56 30.67
CA GLY A 128 -25.64 -3.89 30.09
C GLY A 128 -24.24 -4.48 30.22
N SER A 129 -23.82 -5.30 29.25
CA SER A 129 -22.49 -5.94 29.26
C SER A 129 -21.43 -5.20 28.42
N THR A 130 -21.61 -3.91 28.10
CA THR A 130 -20.62 -3.10 27.39
C THR A 130 -19.51 -2.64 28.35
N HIS A 131 -18.25 -2.60 27.89
CA HIS A 131 -17.10 -2.24 28.73
C HIS A 131 -16.26 -1.10 28.16
N SER A 132 -16.14 -0.97 26.83
CA SER A 132 -15.27 0.03 26.20
C SER A 132 -15.69 1.47 26.57
N ALA A 133 -16.99 1.74 26.60
CA ALA A 133 -17.51 3.04 26.98
C ALA A 133 -17.26 3.33 28.47
N LEU A 134 -17.40 2.34 29.34
CA LEU A 134 -17.10 2.47 30.77
C LEU A 134 -15.60 2.70 30.99
N GLY A 135 -14.71 1.99 30.27
CA GLY A 135 -13.27 2.21 30.32
C GLY A 135 -12.87 3.63 29.91
N ALA A 136 -13.47 4.16 28.83
CA ALA A 136 -13.25 5.54 28.40
C ALA A 136 -13.75 6.56 29.45
N TYR A 137 -14.87 6.29 30.10
CA TYR A 137 -15.42 7.11 31.16
C TYR A 137 -14.50 7.15 32.39
N LEU A 138 -13.97 6.00 32.82
CA LEU A 138 -13.01 5.89 33.92
C LEU A 138 -11.73 6.71 33.63
N TYR A 139 -11.20 6.55 32.44
CA TYR A 139 -10.04 7.30 31.96
C TYR A 139 -10.27 8.81 32.01
N LEU A 140 -11.39 9.28 31.44
CA LEU A 140 -11.75 10.70 31.43
C LEU A 140 -11.89 11.27 32.84
N THR A 141 -12.63 10.56 33.71
CA THR A 141 -12.87 11.02 35.08
C THR A 141 -11.58 11.20 35.84
N LYS A 142 -10.66 10.21 35.79
CA LYS A 142 -9.35 10.31 36.41
C LYS A 142 -8.58 11.51 35.90
N HIS A 143 -8.35 11.54 34.59
CA HIS A 143 -7.40 12.47 34.03
C HIS A 143 -7.91 13.90 33.95
N LEU A 144 -9.20 14.12 33.71
CA LEU A 144 -9.74 15.47 33.76
C LEU A 144 -9.67 16.07 35.19
N ASN A 145 -9.88 15.27 36.23
CA ASN A 145 -9.68 15.72 37.60
C ASN A 145 -8.23 16.10 37.84
N GLU A 146 -7.27 15.25 37.48
CA GLU A 146 -5.85 15.56 37.61
C GLU A 146 -5.48 16.87 36.86
N ILE A 147 -5.99 17.04 35.60
CA ILE A 147 -5.72 18.25 34.81
C ILE A 147 -6.29 19.50 35.46
N VAL A 148 -7.49 19.42 36.00
CA VAL A 148 -8.13 20.57 36.67
C VAL A 148 -7.36 20.99 37.90
N PHE A 149 -6.98 20.06 38.76
CA PHE A 149 -6.37 20.37 40.04
C PHE A 149 -4.85 20.58 40.02
N GLU A 150 -4.14 19.83 39.17
CA GLU A 150 -2.68 19.84 39.17
C GLU A 150 -2.06 20.60 37.98
N TYR A 151 -2.84 20.84 36.92
CA TYR A 151 -2.38 21.48 35.69
C TYR A 151 -3.20 22.74 35.31
N ASN A 152 -3.88 23.35 36.28
CA ASN A 152 -4.61 24.60 36.11
C ASN A 152 -5.60 24.60 34.93
N GLN A 153 -6.27 23.49 34.68
CA GLN A 153 -7.20 23.33 33.56
C GLN A 153 -6.56 23.57 32.19
N ASP A 154 -5.31 23.14 32.00
CA ASP A 154 -4.59 23.34 30.74
C ASP A 154 -5.45 22.88 29.54
N PRO A 155 -5.77 23.77 28.58
CA PRO A 155 -6.69 23.48 27.52
C PRO A 155 -6.14 22.41 26.52
N CYS A 156 -4.82 22.36 26.31
CA CYS A 156 -4.22 21.34 25.42
C CYS A 156 -4.30 19.96 26.05
N LEU A 157 -4.00 19.84 27.37
CA LEU A 157 -4.16 18.57 28.07
C LEU A 157 -5.61 18.12 28.13
N MET A 158 -6.56 19.01 28.39
CA MET A 158 -7.99 18.68 28.38
C MET A 158 -8.43 18.18 27.00
N THR A 159 -8.02 18.88 25.95
CA THR A 159 -8.33 18.52 24.56
C THR A 159 -7.74 17.16 24.22
N ALA A 160 -6.45 16.95 24.48
CA ALA A 160 -5.77 15.70 24.22
C ALA A 160 -6.38 14.53 25.00
N CYS A 161 -6.74 14.73 26.27
CA CYS A 161 -7.40 13.74 27.11
C CYS A 161 -8.71 13.25 26.47
N ILE A 162 -9.55 14.19 26.01
CA ILE A 162 -10.82 13.88 25.36
C ILE A 162 -10.60 13.10 24.06
N TYR A 163 -9.70 13.54 23.19
CA TYR A 163 -9.43 12.85 21.92
C TYR A 163 -8.80 11.47 22.12
N LEU A 164 -7.89 11.32 23.08
CA LEU A 164 -7.27 10.03 23.38
C LEU A 164 -8.27 9.02 23.97
N SER A 165 -9.25 9.47 24.78
CA SER A 165 -10.30 8.60 25.33
C SER A 165 -11.10 7.89 24.23
N TYR A 166 -11.16 8.48 23.03
CA TYR A 166 -11.86 7.90 21.90
C TYR A 166 -11.22 6.59 21.40
N SER A 167 -9.90 6.45 21.57
CA SER A 167 -9.21 5.18 21.31
C SER A 167 -9.74 4.05 22.17
N ILE A 168 -9.99 4.32 23.47
CA ILE A 168 -10.59 3.36 24.41
C ILE A 168 -12.03 3.05 23.97
N PHE A 169 -12.83 4.08 23.69
CA PHE A 169 -14.23 3.90 23.30
C PHE A 169 -14.39 3.04 22.04
N LYS A 170 -13.48 3.19 21.06
CA LYS A 170 -13.58 2.55 19.73
C LYS A 170 -12.68 1.32 19.55
N HIS A 171 -11.95 0.83 20.57
CA HIS A 171 -11.02 -0.28 20.37
C HIS A 171 -11.69 -1.60 19.88
N HIS A 172 -12.98 -1.80 20.18
CA HIS A 172 -13.79 -2.85 19.59
C HIS A 172 -14.57 -2.46 18.32
N GLY A 173 -14.60 -1.16 17.98
CA GLY A 173 -15.24 -0.66 16.78
C GLY A 173 -14.41 -0.93 15.52
N SER A 174 -15.07 -0.91 14.33
CA SER A 174 -14.39 -1.11 13.06
C SER A 174 -13.72 0.16 12.52
N ARG A 175 -14.16 1.35 12.94
CA ARG A 175 -13.68 2.64 12.41
C ARG A 175 -13.89 3.81 13.36
N PHE A 176 -13.10 4.86 13.15
CA PHE A 176 -13.34 6.20 13.67
C PHE A 176 -14.33 6.95 12.77
N THR A 177 -15.21 7.76 13.39
CA THR A 177 -16.15 8.65 12.71
C THR A 177 -15.73 10.10 12.91
N ASP A 178 -16.38 11.04 12.22
CA ASP A 178 -16.14 12.49 12.38
C ASP A 178 -16.68 13.06 13.69
N ASP A 179 -17.47 12.28 14.39
CA ASP A 179 -18.19 12.68 15.58
C ASP A 179 -17.39 12.52 16.88
N THR A 180 -16.05 12.50 16.77
CA THR A 180 -15.15 12.33 17.94
C THR A 180 -15.36 13.33 19.06
N LEU A 181 -15.87 14.52 18.71
CA LEU A 181 -16.21 15.58 19.67
C LEU A 181 -17.65 16.04 19.51
N SER A 182 -18.43 15.37 18.66
CA SER A 182 -19.84 15.66 18.66
C SER A 182 -20.42 15.16 19.97
N THR A 183 -21.43 15.84 20.40
CA THR A 183 -22.34 15.44 21.47
C THR A 183 -22.73 13.98 21.41
N THR A 184 -22.77 13.37 20.22
CA THR A 184 -23.22 12.00 20.00
C THR A 184 -22.42 10.97 20.80
N ASN A 185 -21.11 11.12 20.98
CA ASN A 185 -20.37 10.14 21.79
C ASN A 185 -20.55 10.35 23.29
N PHE A 186 -20.65 11.61 23.74
CA PHE A 186 -21.01 11.92 25.13
C PHE A 186 -22.51 11.82 25.34
N ASP A 187 -23.35 12.16 24.37
CA ASP A 187 -24.79 11.98 24.40
C ASP A 187 -25.17 10.50 24.29
N GLU A 188 -24.44 9.66 23.53
CA GLU A 188 -24.57 8.21 23.56
C GLU A 188 -24.12 7.62 24.89
N LEU A 189 -23.03 8.13 25.49
CA LEU A 189 -22.64 7.81 26.84
C LEU A 189 -23.70 8.28 27.83
N GLN A 190 -24.23 9.48 27.69
CA GLN A 190 -25.24 10.06 28.56
C GLN A 190 -26.63 9.42 28.37
N ALA A 191 -26.99 9.06 27.13
CA ALA A 191 -28.25 8.39 26.81
C ALA A 191 -28.24 6.90 27.16
N LYS A 192 -27.09 6.23 27.03
CA LYS A 192 -26.88 4.84 27.45
C LYS A 192 -26.59 4.70 28.94
N TYR A 193 -25.92 5.68 29.52
CA TYR A 193 -25.50 5.68 30.90
C TYR A 193 -26.12 6.89 31.59
N ASN A 194 -27.05 6.64 32.50
CA ASN A 194 -27.36 7.61 33.49
C ASN A 194 -26.08 7.83 34.33
N PHE A 195 -25.45 9.02 34.23
CA PHE A 195 -24.19 9.31 34.92
C PHE A 195 -24.31 9.14 36.45
N GLU A 196 -25.51 9.34 37.04
CA GLU A 196 -25.78 9.02 38.42
C GLU A 196 -25.64 7.54 38.70
N GLU A 197 -26.18 6.65 37.84
CA GLU A 197 -26.07 5.20 38.01
C GLU A 197 -24.62 4.73 37.82
N VAL A 198 -23.89 5.28 36.87
CA VAL A 198 -22.46 4.96 36.69
C VAL A 198 -21.64 5.43 37.88
N SER A 199 -21.94 6.61 38.40
CA SER A 199 -21.29 7.15 39.61
C SER A 199 -21.57 6.30 40.84
N GLN A 200 -22.82 5.86 41.01
CA GLN A 200 -23.22 4.98 42.10
C GLN A 200 -22.61 3.59 41.97
N PHE A 201 -22.55 3.05 40.74
CA PHE A 201 -21.87 1.81 40.43
C PHE A 201 -20.38 1.89 40.78
N LEU A 202 -19.69 2.96 40.36
CA LEU A 202 -18.26 3.16 40.64
C LEU A 202 -17.98 3.33 42.13
N SER A 203 -18.83 4.04 42.87
CA SER A 203 -18.67 4.24 44.32
C SER A 203 -18.78 2.91 45.08
N ASN A 204 -19.51 1.94 44.60
CA ASN A 204 -19.67 0.62 45.23
C ASN A 204 -18.47 -0.29 45.00
N TYR A 205 -17.67 -0.10 43.94
CA TYR A 205 -16.64 -1.04 43.54
C TYR A 205 -15.22 -0.50 43.50
N LEU A 206 -15.03 0.82 43.54
CA LEU A 206 -13.72 1.49 43.40
C LEU A 206 -13.31 2.17 44.70
N ILE A 207 -13.00 1.41 45.74
CA ILE A 207 -12.66 1.90 47.04
C ILE A 207 -11.44 2.83 47.06
N HIS A 208 -10.50 2.67 46.11
CA HIS A 208 -9.29 3.50 46.03
C HIS A 208 -9.34 4.54 44.90
N PHE A 209 -10.40 4.57 44.13
CA PHE A 209 -10.65 5.65 43.22
C PHE A 209 -11.26 6.81 44.02
N ASP A 210 -10.44 7.70 44.48
CA ASP A 210 -10.87 8.97 45.08
C ASP A 210 -11.43 9.88 43.99
N TYR A 211 -12.32 9.28 43.17
CA TYR A 211 -13.00 9.99 42.12
C TYR A 211 -14.19 10.71 42.71
N GLN A 212 -13.91 11.85 43.26
CA GLN A 212 -14.93 12.86 43.28
C GLN A 212 -15.19 13.23 41.82
N ILE A 213 -16.14 12.51 41.21
CA ILE A 213 -16.73 12.91 39.95
C ILE A 213 -17.30 14.29 40.21
N HIS A 214 -16.56 15.34 39.82
CA HIS A 214 -17.14 16.63 39.72
C HIS A 214 -18.23 16.53 38.66
N SER A 215 -19.45 16.33 39.09
CA SER A 215 -20.66 16.36 38.23
C SER A 215 -20.65 17.59 37.30
N ASN A 216 -19.95 18.65 37.74
CA ASN A 216 -19.69 19.86 36.95
C ASN A 216 -18.75 19.64 35.75
N ILE A 217 -17.69 18.79 35.84
CA ILE A 217 -16.76 18.59 34.70
C ILE A 217 -17.44 17.77 33.59
N LEU A 218 -18.18 16.73 33.97
CA LEU A 218 -18.95 15.94 33.01
C LEU A 218 -20.13 16.73 32.44
N ALA A 219 -20.78 17.61 33.24
CA ALA A 219 -21.79 18.52 32.75
C ALA A 219 -21.20 19.61 31.82
N ILE A 220 -19.94 20.02 32.03
CA ILE A 220 -19.22 20.96 31.16
C ILE A 220 -18.84 20.28 29.88
N ILE A 221 -18.36 19.03 29.92
CA ILE A 221 -18.06 18.22 28.74
C ILE A 221 -19.32 17.89 27.95
N GLY A 222 -20.41 17.59 28.60
CA GLY A 222 -21.74 17.37 27.99
C GLY A 222 -22.40 18.64 27.44
N LYS A 223 -21.97 19.84 27.80
CA LYS A 223 -22.42 21.09 27.20
C LYS A 223 -21.60 21.39 25.94
N ASN A 224 -22.15 20.98 24.80
CA ASN A 224 -21.62 21.13 23.44
C ASN A 224 -20.90 22.45 23.15
N ASP A 225 -21.37 23.53 23.70
CA ASP A 225 -20.92 24.89 23.41
C ASP A 225 -19.57 25.23 24.09
N TRP A 226 -19.30 24.68 25.26
CA TRP A 226 -18.04 24.90 25.97
C TRP A 226 -16.87 24.18 25.23
N LEU A 227 -17.05 22.90 24.92
CA LEU A 227 -16.05 22.15 24.15
C LEU A 227 -15.79 22.79 22.79
N LYS A 228 -16.84 23.15 22.04
CA LYS A 228 -16.70 23.82 20.74
C LYS A 228 -16.05 25.20 20.85
N SER A 229 -16.34 25.98 21.88
CA SER A 229 -15.76 27.32 22.06
C SER A 229 -14.30 27.25 22.53
N HIS A 230 -13.95 26.35 23.43
CA HIS A 230 -12.58 26.18 23.91
C HIS A 230 -11.66 25.48 22.89
N LEU A 231 -12.16 24.48 22.16
CA LEU A 231 -11.40 23.84 21.09
C LEU A 231 -11.09 24.76 19.90
N LYS A 232 -11.93 25.78 19.67
CA LYS A 232 -11.64 26.82 18.66
C LYS A 232 -10.51 27.76 19.07
N LEU A 233 -10.20 27.87 20.35
CA LEU A 233 -9.20 28.76 20.92
C LEU A 233 -7.86 28.08 21.19
N VAL A 234 -7.74 26.76 20.94
CA VAL A 234 -6.53 26.00 21.31
C VAL A 234 -5.71 25.73 20.06
N ASP A 235 -4.52 26.29 19.99
CA ASP A 235 -3.55 26.10 18.91
C ASP A 235 -2.97 24.67 18.86
N CYS A 236 -3.31 23.79 19.81
CA CYS A 236 -2.84 22.39 19.81
C CYS A 236 -3.52 21.52 18.73
N ASN A 237 -4.59 21.97 18.11
CA ASN A 237 -5.22 21.29 16.98
C ASN A 237 -4.32 21.35 15.76
N SER A 238 -3.45 20.38 15.62
CA SER A 238 -2.41 20.28 14.61
C SER A 238 -2.41 18.91 13.95
N PHE A 239 -1.64 18.75 12.87
CA PHE A 239 -1.35 17.43 12.31
C PHE A 239 -0.71 16.51 13.37
N SER A 240 0.10 17.05 14.28
CA SER A 240 0.77 16.27 15.33
C SER A 240 -0.23 15.65 16.30
N LEU A 241 -1.29 16.34 16.70
CA LEU A 241 -2.35 15.75 17.51
C LEU A 241 -3.14 14.67 16.75
N TYR A 242 -3.48 14.94 15.48
CA TYR A 242 -4.12 13.95 14.61
C TYR A 242 -3.28 12.66 14.51
N ALA A 243 -1.98 12.81 14.27
CA ALA A 243 -1.05 11.69 14.16
C ALA A 243 -0.82 10.98 15.51
N LEU A 244 -0.77 11.73 16.62
CA LEU A 244 -0.62 11.19 17.98
C LEU A 244 -1.80 10.29 18.36
N CYS A 245 -3.03 10.73 18.13
CA CYS A 245 -4.24 9.94 18.41
C CYS A 245 -4.30 8.67 17.52
N ARG A 246 -3.91 8.77 16.26
CA ARG A 246 -3.87 7.60 15.37
C ARG A 246 -2.77 6.62 15.75
N LEU A 247 -1.59 7.11 16.14
CA LEU A 247 -0.50 6.27 16.64
C LEU A 247 -0.91 5.57 17.94
N ASN A 248 -1.59 6.28 18.83
CA ASN A 248 -2.14 5.74 20.06
C ASN A 248 -3.10 4.57 19.77
N PHE A 249 -4.06 4.77 18.87
CA PHE A 249 -5.01 3.73 18.47
C PHE A 249 -4.33 2.54 17.79
N SER A 250 -3.30 2.80 16.97
CA SER A 250 -2.49 1.75 16.34
C SER A 250 -1.76 0.90 17.38
N LEU A 251 -1.12 1.54 18.36
CA LEU A 251 -0.35 0.86 19.39
C LEU A 251 -1.28 0.08 20.35
N LEU A 252 -2.35 0.73 20.82
CA LEU A 252 -3.36 0.11 21.69
C LEU A 252 -3.93 -1.17 21.05
N THR A 253 -4.46 -1.03 19.83
CA THR A 253 -5.16 -2.15 19.18
C THR A 253 -4.22 -3.26 18.75
N ALA A 254 -2.96 -2.96 18.40
CA ALA A 254 -1.96 -3.97 18.11
C ALA A 254 -1.55 -4.74 19.38
N SER A 255 -1.32 -4.01 20.49
CA SER A 255 -0.91 -4.63 21.75
C SER A 255 -2.00 -5.52 22.34
N ASP A 256 -3.26 -5.06 22.33
CA ASP A 256 -4.43 -5.84 22.76
C ASP A 256 -4.61 -7.12 21.92
N TYR A 257 -4.48 -6.99 20.59
CA TYR A 257 -4.59 -8.14 19.70
C TYR A 257 -3.48 -9.19 19.95
N LEU A 258 -2.23 -8.71 20.13
CA LEU A 258 -1.09 -9.61 20.39
C LEU A 258 -1.19 -10.29 21.76
N ALA A 259 -1.60 -9.56 22.79
CA ALA A 259 -1.85 -10.12 24.12
C ALA A 259 -2.96 -11.18 24.11
N THR A 260 -4.10 -10.86 23.49
CA THR A 260 -5.21 -11.80 23.32
C THR A 260 -4.77 -13.03 22.53
N ASN A 261 -3.97 -12.85 21.46
CA ASN A 261 -3.44 -13.97 20.68
C ASN A 261 -2.52 -14.87 21.50
N GLU A 262 -1.60 -14.28 22.28
CA GLU A 262 -0.68 -15.04 23.13
C GLU A 262 -1.46 -15.87 24.15
N TYR A 263 -2.39 -15.25 24.87
CA TYR A 263 -3.24 -15.99 25.83
C TYR A 263 -4.01 -17.12 25.15
N MET A 264 -4.70 -16.84 24.03
CA MET A 264 -5.57 -17.81 23.37
C MET A 264 -4.82 -18.97 22.69
N ASN A 265 -3.60 -18.75 22.25
CA ASN A 265 -2.82 -19.72 21.46
C ASN A 265 -1.56 -20.20 22.17
N GLN A 266 -1.23 -19.66 23.36
CA GLN A 266 -0.01 -19.96 24.13
C GLN A 266 1.27 -19.81 23.29
N ALA A 267 1.26 -18.85 22.36
CA ALA A 267 2.32 -18.62 21.39
C ALA A 267 2.68 -17.12 21.37
N PRO A 268 3.70 -16.71 22.15
CA PRO A 268 4.18 -15.33 22.13
C PRO A 268 4.82 -14.97 20.79
N LEU A 269 4.56 -13.74 20.32
CA LEU A 269 5.23 -13.22 19.15
C LEU A 269 6.68 -12.84 19.51
N LYS A 270 7.67 -13.38 18.76
CA LYS A 270 9.09 -13.13 18.99
C LYS A 270 9.72 -12.23 17.94
N GLU A 271 9.18 -12.21 16.72
CA GLU A 271 9.72 -11.46 15.58
C GLU A 271 8.77 -10.32 15.21
N PHE A 272 9.30 -9.11 15.18
CA PHE A 272 8.54 -7.88 14.90
C PHE A 272 8.88 -7.28 13.53
N GLY A 273 9.48 -8.06 12.62
CA GLY A 273 9.79 -7.66 11.24
C GLY A 273 10.72 -6.46 11.15
N VAL A 274 11.80 -6.48 11.89
CA VAL A 274 12.88 -5.48 11.86
C VAL A 274 14.20 -6.15 11.54
N LEU A 275 15.07 -5.44 10.82
CA LEU A 275 16.44 -5.91 10.52
C LEU A 275 17.35 -5.66 11.71
N SER A 276 18.14 -6.67 12.07
CA SER A 276 19.27 -6.49 12.99
C SER A 276 20.44 -5.79 12.31
N LEU A 277 21.35 -5.23 13.10
CA LEU A 277 22.59 -4.61 12.58
C LEU A 277 23.48 -5.61 11.85
N GLU A 278 23.54 -6.85 12.35
CA GLU A 278 24.25 -7.95 11.71
C GLU A 278 23.65 -8.23 10.32
N ARG A 279 22.33 -8.37 10.24
CA ARG A 279 21.66 -8.66 8.96
C ARG A 279 21.83 -7.53 7.94
N ILE A 280 21.72 -6.26 8.37
CA ILE A 280 22.04 -5.11 7.51
C ILE A 280 23.47 -5.20 6.98
N SER A 281 24.42 -5.60 7.81
CA SER A 281 25.83 -5.72 7.43
C SER A 281 26.07 -6.89 6.48
N GLU A 282 25.37 -8.03 6.65
CA GLU A 282 25.41 -9.16 5.73
C GLU A 282 24.88 -8.79 4.34
N ILE A 283 23.68 -8.16 4.28
CA ILE A 283 23.09 -7.69 3.02
C ILE A 283 24.04 -6.72 2.33
N TYR A 284 24.60 -5.78 3.09
CA TYR A 284 25.54 -4.78 2.56
C TYR A 284 26.80 -5.44 1.99
N ALA A 285 27.40 -6.38 2.72
CA ALA A 285 28.58 -7.13 2.27
C ALA A 285 28.26 -7.94 0.99
N HIS A 286 27.11 -8.62 0.95
CA HIS A 286 26.68 -9.37 -0.22
C HIS A 286 26.56 -8.50 -1.47
N VAL A 287 25.93 -7.33 -1.35
CA VAL A 287 25.74 -6.40 -2.48
C VAL A 287 27.05 -5.75 -2.91
N THR A 288 27.94 -5.42 -1.96
CA THR A 288 29.11 -4.58 -2.24
C THR A 288 30.39 -5.37 -2.56
N THR A 289 30.53 -6.59 -2.07
CA THR A 289 31.80 -7.35 -2.16
C THR A 289 31.67 -8.74 -2.76
N ALA A 290 30.51 -9.40 -2.61
CA ALA A 290 30.37 -10.78 -3.06
C ALA A 290 30.37 -10.89 -4.59
N GLU A 291 31.08 -11.90 -5.08
CA GLU A 291 30.94 -12.36 -6.46
C GLU A 291 29.87 -13.44 -6.52
N TRP A 292 28.81 -13.17 -7.23
CA TRP A 292 27.80 -14.18 -7.53
C TRP A 292 27.35 -14.06 -8.99
N ILE A 293 27.13 -15.21 -9.58
CA ILE A 293 26.64 -15.34 -10.95
C ILE A 293 25.48 -16.30 -10.91
N ASN A 294 24.32 -15.86 -11.40
CA ASN A 294 23.24 -16.76 -11.73
C ASN A 294 23.41 -17.17 -13.20
N GLU A 295 24.09 -18.26 -13.46
CA GLU A 295 24.40 -18.74 -14.81
C GLU A 295 23.13 -19.09 -15.60
N THR A 296 22.11 -19.58 -14.90
CA THR A 296 20.81 -19.95 -15.50
C THR A 296 20.05 -18.75 -16.05
N GLU A 297 20.16 -17.59 -15.40
CA GLU A 297 19.47 -16.36 -15.82
C GLU A 297 20.44 -15.33 -16.46
N GLY A 298 21.73 -15.65 -16.53
CA GLY A 298 22.78 -14.76 -17.05
C GLY A 298 22.97 -13.50 -16.18
N LYS A 299 22.59 -13.56 -14.91
CA LYS A 299 22.70 -12.45 -13.94
C LYS A 299 23.97 -12.55 -13.14
N ARG A 300 24.57 -11.41 -12.83
CA ARG A 300 25.76 -11.30 -11.99
C ARG A 300 25.65 -10.07 -11.09
N ASN A 301 26.45 -10.04 -10.02
CA ASN A 301 26.50 -8.88 -9.13
C ASN A 301 27.18 -7.68 -9.81
N TYR A 302 26.37 -6.85 -10.49
CA TYR A 302 26.86 -5.60 -11.08
C TYR A 302 27.21 -4.54 -10.02
N ASN A 303 26.64 -4.63 -8.82
CA ASN A 303 26.76 -3.61 -7.79
C ASN A 303 28.15 -3.60 -7.16
N LYS A 304 28.86 -4.74 -7.12
CA LYS A 304 30.27 -4.78 -6.69
C LYS A 304 31.12 -3.75 -7.45
N ALA A 305 31.00 -3.71 -8.78
CA ALA A 305 31.72 -2.77 -9.61
C ALA A 305 31.34 -1.29 -9.35
N VAL A 306 30.09 -1.03 -8.93
CA VAL A 306 29.64 0.30 -8.50
C VAL A 306 30.39 0.74 -7.25
N PHE A 307 30.43 -0.10 -6.23
CA PHE A 307 31.06 0.21 -4.95
C PHE A 307 32.59 0.32 -5.05
N GLU A 308 33.25 -0.46 -5.89
CA GLU A 308 34.69 -0.34 -6.20
C GLU A 308 35.04 1.01 -6.80
N LYS A 309 34.12 1.61 -7.58
CA LYS A 309 34.34 2.86 -8.29
C LYS A 309 33.92 4.12 -7.51
N ILE A 310 33.14 4.01 -6.43
CA ILE A 310 32.54 5.16 -5.72
C ILE A 310 33.57 6.23 -5.33
N GLY A 311 34.76 5.85 -4.89
CA GLY A 311 35.77 6.80 -4.35
C GLY A 311 36.28 7.77 -5.39
N ASN A 312 36.86 7.30 -6.46
CA ASN A 312 37.69 8.08 -7.40
C ASN A 312 37.19 8.10 -8.84
N TYR A 313 36.06 7.47 -9.15
CA TYR A 313 35.55 7.40 -10.51
C TYR A 313 35.02 8.76 -10.99
N ARG A 314 35.53 9.22 -12.13
CA ARG A 314 35.00 10.41 -12.83
C ARG A 314 33.93 9.97 -13.82
N LEU A 315 32.73 10.54 -13.70
CA LEU A 315 31.63 10.27 -14.61
C LEU A 315 32.01 10.66 -16.04
N GLN A 316 31.73 9.79 -17.02
CA GLN A 316 32.16 9.91 -18.43
C GLN A 316 30.97 10.31 -19.32
N HIS A 317 29.72 9.92 -18.95
CA HIS A 317 28.51 10.11 -19.73
C HIS A 317 28.66 9.78 -21.22
N PRO A 318 29.02 8.53 -21.60
CA PRO A 318 29.28 8.16 -22.98
C PRO A 318 28.04 8.41 -23.87
N VAL A 319 28.27 9.04 -25.04
CA VAL A 319 27.20 9.47 -25.95
C VAL A 319 26.96 8.53 -27.14
N VAL A 320 27.84 7.56 -27.38
CA VAL A 320 27.61 6.57 -28.43
C VAL A 320 26.56 5.56 -27.96
N ALA A 321 25.51 5.36 -28.74
CA ALA A 321 24.45 4.42 -28.42
C ALA A 321 24.91 2.96 -28.54
N SER A 322 25.00 2.27 -27.41
CA SER A 322 25.37 0.83 -27.34
C SER A 322 24.95 0.23 -25.99
N GLY A 323 24.74 -1.08 -25.95
CA GLY A 323 24.46 -1.81 -24.70
C GLY A 323 25.54 -1.63 -23.63
N ASP A 324 26.81 -1.57 -24.03
CA ASP A 324 27.94 -1.36 -23.11
C ASP A 324 27.89 0.03 -22.49
N ASN A 325 27.68 1.07 -23.30
CA ASN A 325 27.58 2.44 -22.83
C ASN A 325 26.34 2.65 -21.97
N LEU A 326 25.22 1.99 -22.29
CA LEU A 326 24.04 1.98 -21.43
C LEU A 326 24.36 1.43 -20.03
N ASN A 327 25.15 0.34 -19.94
CA ASN A 327 25.55 -0.23 -18.66
C ASN A 327 26.55 0.68 -17.91
N ILE A 328 27.43 1.41 -18.62
CA ILE A 328 28.28 2.44 -18.01
C ILE A 328 27.40 3.53 -17.39
N LEU A 329 26.42 4.06 -18.12
CA LEU A 329 25.51 5.10 -17.63
C LEU A 329 24.68 4.62 -16.43
N ARG A 330 24.21 3.37 -16.41
CA ARG A 330 23.54 2.77 -15.24
C ARG A 330 24.44 2.72 -14.02
N THR A 331 25.72 2.36 -14.22
CA THR A 331 26.73 2.35 -13.16
C THR A 331 27.01 3.77 -12.64
N GLU A 332 27.09 4.77 -13.54
CA GLU A 332 27.31 6.16 -13.19
C GLU A 332 26.14 6.75 -12.40
N MET A 333 24.89 6.47 -12.81
CA MET A 333 23.71 6.85 -12.03
C MET A 333 23.75 6.25 -10.62
N ALA A 334 24.14 4.97 -10.48
CA ALA A 334 24.25 4.33 -9.18
C ALA A 334 25.32 4.97 -8.28
N ILE A 335 26.49 5.29 -8.86
CA ILE A 335 27.57 6.00 -8.14
C ILE A 335 27.09 7.38 -7.67
N GLU A 336 26.42 8.15 -8.54
CA GLU A 336 25.91 9.48 -8.24
C GLU A 336 24.85 9.44 -7.13
N VAL A 337 23.88 8.51 -7.21
CA VAL A 337 22.86 8.30 -6.19
C VAL A 337 23.49 8.00 -4.83
N ILE A 338 24.47 7.08 -4.76
CA ILE A 338 25.10 6.73 -3.48
C ILE A 338 25.92 7.91 -2.92
N ARG A 339 26.66 8.63 -3.76
CA ARG A 339 27.42 9.82 -3.34
C ARG A 339 26.49 10.88 -2.75
N ASN A 340 25.34 11.14 -3.41
CA ASN A 340 24.37 12.13 -2.96
C ASN A 340 23.63 11.68 -1.69
N ILE A 341 23.34 10.40 -1.51
CA ILE A 341 22.83 9.85 -0.24
C ILE A 341 23.85 10.09 0.88
N ARG A 342 25.13 9.78 0.67
CA ARG A 342 26.19 9.97 1.70
C ARG A 342 26.31 11.42 2.13
N SER A 343 26.27 12.33 1.17
CA SER A 343 26.35 13.78 1.42
C SER A 343 25.11 14.35 2.12
N ASN A 344 23.94 13.73 1.92
CA ASN A 344 22.66 14.23 2.40
C ASN A 344 21.94 13.25 3.32
N LYS A 345 22.68 12.39 4.03
CA LYS A 345 22.10 11.29 4.86
C LYS A 345 21.05 11.74 5.87
N ASN A 346 21.15 12.98 6.36
CA ASN A 346 20.24 13.53 7.37
C ASN A 346 18.90 14.02 6.78
N GLN A 347 18.79 14.20 5.46
CA GLN A 347 17.55 14.58 4.81
C GLN A 347 16.56 13.39 4.83
N ASN A 348 15.26 13.69 4.81
CA ASN A 348 14.22 12.66 4.83
C ASN A 348 13.47 12.54 3.49
N LEU A 349 13.69 13.46 2.55
CA LEU A 349 12.97 13.50 1.29
C LEU A 349 13.95 13.47 0.11
N PHE A 350 13.82 12.45 -0.75
CA PHE A 350 14.71 12.24 -1.88
C PHE A 350 13.92 12.01 -3.17
N TYR A 351 14.47 12.54 -4.28
CA TYR A 351 13.99 12.25 -5.63
C TYR A 351 15.02 11.46 -6.44
N ILE A 352 14.56 10.41 -7.15
CA ILE A 352 15.28 9.72 -8.21
C ILE A 352 14.52 9.91 -9.52
N GLU A 353 14.96 10.86 -10.34
CA GLU A 353 14.46 11.06 -11.70
C GLU A 353 15.42 10.38 -12.67
N ALA A 354 15.04 9.21 -13.21
CA ALA A 354 15.91 8.43 -14.08
C ALA A 354 15.13 7.91 -15.30
N PRO A 355 15.72 7.94 -16.50
CA PRO A 355 15.04 7.54 -17.73
C PRO A 355 14.58 6.08 -17.69
N THR A 356 13.55 5.75 -18.48
CA THR A 356 13.08 4.37 -18.64
C THR A 356 14.24 3.50 -19.11
N GLY A 357 14.47 2.36 -18.45
CA GLY A 357 15.64 1.50 -18.72
C GLY A 357 16.91 1.91 -17.96
N GLY A 358 16.90 3.01 -17.19
CA GLY A 358 18.03 3.47 -16.38
C GLY A 358 18.31 2.65 -15.11
N GLY A 359 17.51 1.62 -14.82
CA GLY A 359 17.74 0.74 -13.66
C GLY A 359 17.17 1.29 -12.36
N LYS A 360 16.05 2.04 -12.38
CA LYS A 360 15.40 2.68 -11.21
C LYS A 360 15.28 1.74 -10.00
N THR A 361 14.86 0.50 -10.20
CA THR A 361 14.72 -0.50 -9.12
C THR A 361 16.05 -0.73 -8.40
N ASN A 362 17.15 -0.89 -9.14
CA ASN A 362 18.48 -1.04 -8.56
C ASN A 362 18.95 0.24 -7.86
N LEU A 363 18.72 1.41 -8.47
CA LEU A 363 19.07 2.71 -7.86
C LEU A 363 18.38 2.90 -6.51
N SER A 364 17.09 2.59 -6.42
CA SER A 364 16.33 2.69 -5.17
C SER A 364 16.78 1.66 -4.13
N ALA A 365 17.11 0.44 -4.56
CA ALA A 365 17.64 -0.60 -3.68
C ALA A 365 18.97 -0.17 -3.05
N LEU A 366 19.89 0.36 -3.85
CA LEU A 366 21.17 0.87 -3.37
C LEU A 366 21.03 2.09 -2.47
N ALA A 367 20.11 3.01 -2.80
CA ALA A 367 19.81 4.16 -1.95
C ALA A 367 19.25 3.74 -0.58
N ALA A 368 18.28 2.82 -0.57
CA ALA A 368 17.71 2.29 0.66
C ALA A 368 18.75 1.53 1.50
N LEU A 369 19.57 0.69 0.87
CA LEU A 369 20.63 -0.07 1.54
C LEU A 369 21.70 0.85 2.14
N GLU A 370 22.11 1.89 1.42
CA GLU A 370 23.07 2.87 1.90
C GLU A 370 22.52 3.65 3.11
N LEU A 371 21.25 4.03 3.08
CA LEU A 371 20.57 4.69 4.22
C LEU A 371 20.49 3.77 5.44
N LEU A 372 20.14 2.48 5.26
CA LEU A 372 20.15 1.49 6.35
C LEU A 372 21.53 1.40 7.00
N LYS A 373 22.59 1.29 6.17
CA LYS A 373 23.99 1.17 6.66
C LYS A 373 24.48 2.42 7.38
N LEU A 374 24.20 3.62 6.82
CA LEU A 374 24.67 4.90 7.38
C LEU A 374 24.04 5.23 8.74
N HIS A 375 22.83 4.74 9.01
CA HIS A 375 22.09 5.08 10.22
C HIS A 375 22.12 4.00 11.31
N GLN A 376 22.90 2.94 11.12
CA GLN A 376 23.27 1.97 12.17
C GLN A 376 22.08 1.48 13.01
N GLY A 377 21.01 0.97 12.35
CA GLY A 377 19.85 0.40 13.02
C GLY A 377 18.75 1.40 13.42
N LYS A 378 18.96 2.71 13.25
CA LYS A 378 17.88 3.69 13.44
C LYS A 378 16.72 3.46 12.46
N TYR A 379 17.04 3.09 11.22
CA TYR A 379 16.10 2.59 10.22
C TYR A 379 16.32 1.08 10.07
N ASN A 380 15.26 0.32 10.20
CA ASN A 380 15.34 -1.15 10.21
C ASN A 380 14.24 -1.83 9.41
N LYS A 381 13.52 -1.06 8.59
CA LYS A 381 12.42 -1.51 7.73
C LYS A 381 12.40 -0.73 6.43
N VAL A 382 12.02 -1.41 5.33
CA VAL A 382 11.90 -0.79 4.01
C VAL A 382 10.53 -1.13 3.42
N PHE A 383 9.81 -0.13 2.93
CA PHE A 383 8.54 -0.32 2.25
C PHE A 383 8.66 0.19 0.81
N TYR A 384 8.20 -0.64 -0.14
CA TYR A 384 8.06 -0.29 -1.54
C TYR A 384 6.60 -0.09 -1.88
N VAL A 385 6.28 1.00 -2.57
CA VAL A 385 4.92 1.42 -2.88
C VAL A 385 4.76 1.59 -4.39
N PHE A 386 3.76 0.90 -4.97
CA PHE A 386 3.55 0.84 -6.41
C PHE A 386 2.09 1.11 -6.79
N PRO A 387 1.85 1.70 -7.96
CA PRO A 387 0.50 1.89 -8.48
C PRO A 387 -0.15 0.59 -9.00
N PHE A 388 0.67 -0.37 -9.46
CA PHE A 388 0.19 -1.59 -10.11
C PHE A 388 0.76 -2.85 -9.45
N THR A 389 -0.09 -3.88 -9.33
CA THR A 389 0.29 -5.16 -8.71
C THR A 389 1.37 -5.92 -9.49
N THR A 390 1.41 -5.76 -10.82
CA THR A 390 2.45 -6.36 -11.68
C THR A 390 3.85 -5.84 -11.34
N LEU A 391 3.98 -4.55 -11.01
CA LEU A 391 5.24 -3.97 -10.53
C LEU A 391 5.66 -4.54 -9.19
N ILE A 392 4.71 -4.83 -8.29
CA ILE A 392 4.99 -5.42 -6.97
C ILE A 392 5.72 -6.75 -7.15
N THR A 393 5.12 -7.70 -7.89
CA THR A 393 5.69 -9.04 -8.06
C THR A 393 7.04 -9.01 -8.79
N GLN A 394 7.19 -8.15 -9.81
CA GLN A 394 8.45 -8.00 -10.54
C GLN A 394 9.56 -7.45 -9.63
N THR A 395 9.26 -6.38 -8.89
CA THR A 395 10.24 -5.76 -8.01
C THR A 395 10.58 -6.65 -6.82
N TYR A 396 9.59 -7.35 -6.27
CA TYR A 396 9.79 -8.36 -5.23
C TYR A 396 10.85 -9.39 -5.64
N LYS A 397 10.70 -10.01 -6.81
CA LYS A 397 11.66 -10.99 -7.34
C LYS A 397 13.05 -10.36 -7.53
N SER A 398 13.12 -9.18 -8.14
CA SER A 398 14.37 -8.47 -8.38
C SER A 398 15.11 -8.11 -7.10
N LEU A 399 14.40 -7.61 -6.08
CA LEU A 399 15.03 -7.23 -4.81
C LEU A 399 15.43 -8.43 -3.96
N LYS A 400 14.65 -9.53 -4.00
CA LYS A 400 15.03 -10.78 -3.35
C LYS A 400 16.42 -11.25 -3.80
N GLU A 401 16.66 -11.24 -5.10
CA GLU A 401 17.94 -11.62 -5.69
C GLU A 401 19.04 -10.59 -5.41
N THR A 402 18.75 -9.30 -5.67
CA THR A 402 19.75 -8.22 -5.57
C THR A 402 20.25 -8.03 -4.14
N LEU A 403 19.35 -8.07 -3.16
CA LEU A 403 19.64 -7.85 -1.74
C LEU A 403 19.86 -9.14 -0.95
N PHE A 404 19.80 -10.30 -1.61
CA PHE A 404 19.95 -11.60 -0.94
C PHE A 404 18.98 -11.80 0.23
N LEU A 405 17.69 -11.52 -0.03
CA LEU A 405 16.63 -11.64 0.96
C LEU A 405 15.98 -13.02 0.91
N ASN A 406 15.59 -13.51 2.07
CA ASN A 406 14.82 -14.76 2.17
C ASN A 406 13.29 -14.46 2.22
N ASP A 407 12.48 -15.50 2.05
CA ASP A 407 11.02 -15.36 2.03
C ASP A 407 10.43 -14.90 3.37
N ASN A 408 11.12 -15.11 4.48
CA ASN A 408 10.71 -14.66 5.81
C ASN A 408 10.96 -13.15 6.04
N GLU A 409 11.73 -12.51 5.16
CA GLU A 409 12.05 -11.08 5.26
C GLU A 409 11.16 -10.21 4.38
N MET A 410 10.33 -10.78 3.51
CA MET A 410 9.59 -10.05 2.48
C MET A 410 8.12 -10.44 2.45
N VAL A 411 7.24 -9.43 2.25
CA VAL A 411 5.80 -9.66 2.08
C VAL A 411 5.20 -8.76 1.01
N GLU A 412 4.30 -9.31 0.19
CA GLU A 412 3.46 -8.56 -0.75
C GLU A 412 2.10 -8.29 -0.12
N LEU A 413 1.63 -7.04 -0.20
CA LEU A 413 0.39 -6.56 0.42
C LEU A 413 -0.48 -5.84 -0.61
N HIS A 414 -1.24 -6.62 -1.36
CA HIS A 414 -2.22 -6.13 -2.32
C HIS A 414 -3.47 -7.02 -2.33
N SER A 415 -4.52 -6.60 -3.02
CA SER A 415 -5.83 -7.27 -3.02
C SER A 415 -5.78 -8.75 -3.43
N ASN A 416 -4.86 -9.12 -4.32
CA ASN A 416 -4.72 -10.46 -4.87
C ASN A 416 -3.57 -11.27 -4.24
N ALA A 417 -2.85 -10.69 -3.27
CA ALA A 417 -1.78 -11.40 -2.57
C ALA A 417 -2.38 -12.41 -1.57
N GLY A 418 -2.09 -13.69 -1.78
CA GLY A 418 -2.34 -14.73 -0.80
C GLY A 418 -1.48 -14.57 0.46
N MET A 419 -1.74 -15.37 1.47
CA MET A 419 -0.90 -15.44 2.67
C MET A 419 0.38 -16.26 2.37
N LYS A 420 1.55 -15.68 2.60
CA LYS A 420 2.79 -16.44 2.62
C LYS A 420 2.89 -17.25 3.91
N VAL A 421 3.26 -18.51 3.76
CA VAL A 421 3.60 -19.39 4.88
C VAL A 421 5.11 -19.28 5.06
N LYS A 422 5.56 -18.81 6.22
CA LYS A 422 6.98 -18.89 6.60
C LYS A 422 7.33 -20.37 6.76
N GLU A 423 8.29 -20.85 5.99
CA GLU A 423 8.81 -22.21 6.13
C GLU A 423 9.62 -22.29 7.42
N ASN A 424 9.06 -22.95 8.42
CA ASN A 424 9.84 -23.44 9.57
C ASN A 424 9.90 -24.97 9.51
N THR A 425 11.09 -25.46 9.62
CA THR A 425 11.45 -26.86 9.79
C THR A 425 10.79 -27.44 11.03
N GLU A 426 10.17 -28.65 10.84
CA GLU A 426 9.80 -29.65 11.83
C GLU A 426 8.63 -29.34 12.78
N ASP A 427 7.62 -30.22 12.68
CA ASP A 427 6.57 -30.55 13.65
C ASP A 427 5.72 -29.43 14.29
N ASP A 428 4.88 -28.78 13.53
CA ASP A 428 3.53 -28.34 13.97
C ASP A 428 2.80 -27.53 12.88
N ALA A 429 2.20 -28.19 11.93
CA ALA A 429 1.49 -27.55 10.80
C ALA A 429 0.31 -26.65 11.24
N TYR A 430 -0.18 -26.78 12.47
CA TYR A 430 -1.33 -26.03 12.97
C TYR A 430 -0.95 -24.73 13.72
N GLY A 431 0.12 -24.74 14.52
CA GLY A 431 0.62 -23.57 15.26
C GLY A 431 1.22 -22.52 14.31
N ASN A 432 1.91 -22.97 13.26
CA ASN A 432 2.57 -22.10 12.28
C ASN A 432 1.59 -21.27 11.43
N ASN A 433 0.40 -21.78 11.11
CA ASN A 433 -0.58 -21.04 10.32
C ASN A 433 -1.16 -19.82 11.06
N LYS A 434 -1.36 -19.92 12.36
CA LYS A 434 -1.84 -18.81 13.20
C LYS A 434 -0.79 -17.71 13.32
N LEU A 435 0.46 -18.10 13.54
CA LEU A 435 1.59 -17.16 13.61
C LEU A 435 1.83 -16.47 12.25
N ASN A 436 1.71 -17.21 11.15
CA ASN A 436 1.80 -16.67 9.80
C ASN A 436 0.71 -15.64 9.52
N TYR A 437 -0.53 -15.88 9.97
CA TYR A 437 -1.61 -14.90 9.86
C TYR A 437 -1.29 -13.62 10.65
N ILE A 438 -0.82 -13.72 11.89
CA ILE A 438 -0.39 -12.59 12.72
C ILE A 438 0.74 -11.81 12.04
N ASN A 439 1.76 -12.49 11.55
CA ASN A 439 2.87 -11.86 10.85
C ASN A 439 2.40 -11.13 9.59
N HIS A 440 1.44 -11.69 8.86
CA HIS A 440 0.86 -11.03 7.68
C HIS A 440 -0.03 -9.84 8.07
N LEU A 441 -0.87 -9.98 9.09
CA LEU A 441 -1.78 -8.93 9.56
C LEU A 441 -1.01 -7.67 10.01
N PHE A 442 0.05 -7.86 10.81
CA PHE A 442 0.89 -6.78 11.33
C PHE A 442 2.11 -6.47 10.47
N VAL A 443 2.22 -7.11 9.30
CA VAL A 443 3.36 -6.91 8.39
C VAL A 443 4.70 -7.10 9.12
N ASN A 444 4.83 -8.17 9.91
CA ASN A 444 6.06 -8.49 10.65
C ASN A 444 7.16 -9.01 9.72
N TYR A 445 7.47 -8.22 8.70
CA TYR A 445 8.50 -8.43 7.70
C TYR A 445 9.31 -7.14 7.53
N PRO A 446 10.64 -7.20 7.46
CA PRO A 446 11.44 -6.00 7.29
C PRO A 446 11.29 -5.33 5.91
N PHE A 447 10.88 -6.09 4.87
CA PHE A 447 10.59 -5.56 3.54
C PHE A 447 9.12 -5.77 3.20
N GLY A 448 8.37 -4.68 3.09
CA GLY A 448 6.95 -4.67 2.69
C GLY A 448 6.76 -4.09 1.29
N PHE A 449 5.96 -4.77 0.45
CA PHE A 449 5.61 -4.33 -0.90
C PHE A 449 4.12 -4.05 -0.95
N LEU A 450 3.74 -2.78 -1.07
CA LEU A 450 2.37 -2.31 -0.96
C LEU A 450 1.86 -1.71 -2.26
N SER A 451 0.56 -1.83 -2.50
CA SER A 451 -0.08 -0.93 -3.44
C SER A 451 -0.15 0.49 -2.86
N HIS A 452 -0.16 1.52 -3.74
CA HIS A 452 -0.27 2.91 -3.32
C HIS A 452 -1.55 3.18 -2.51
N ILE A 453 -2.66 2.53 -2.86
CA ILE A 453 -3.92 2.61 -2.11
C ILE A 453 -3.69 2.16 -0.66
N ARG A 454 -3.13 0.97 -0.49
CA ARG A 454 -2.88 0.39 0.84
C ARG A 454 -1.94 1.27 1.67
N PHE A 455 -0.87 1.79 1.04
CA PHE A 455 0.08 2.65 1.73
C PHE A 455 -0.56 3.96 2.21
N PHE A 456 -1.23 4.70 1.32
CA PHE A 456 -1.87 5.96 1.72
C PHE A 456 -3.06 5.74 2.64
N ASP A 457 -3.74 4.59 2.55
CA ASP A 457 -4.75 4.24 3.54
C ASP A 457 -4.15 4.09 4.95
N ILE A 458 -2.99 3.47 5.11
CA ILE A 458 -2.31 3.43 6.43
C ILE A 458 -2.07 4.85 6.97
N LEU A 459 -1.71 5.80 6.12
CA LEU A 459 -1.43 7.18 6.53
C LEU A 459 -2.67 7.97 6.95
N LYS A 460 -3.86 7.67 6.40
CA LYS A 460 -5.06 8.51 6.54
C LYS A 460 -6.35 7.79 6.95
N THR A 461 -6.32 6.46 7.07
CA THR A 461 -7.53 5.68 7.28
C THR A 461 -8.24 6.01 8.58
N ASN A 462 -9.55 5.88 8.56
CA ASN A 462 -10.38 5.81 9.75
C ASN A 462 -10.70 4.37 10.18
N GLU A 463 -10.29 3.36 9.40
CA GLU A 463 -10.56 1.95 9.64
C GLU A 463 -9.52 1.31 10.57
N LYS A 464 -10.00 0.54 11.55
CA LYS A 464 -9.17 -0.12 12.57
C LYS A 464 -8.12 -1.04 11.97
N GLU A 465 -8.54 -1.96 11.09
CA GLU A 465 -7.65 -3.00 10.53
C GLU A 465 -6.47 -2.42 9.72
N THR A 466 -6.69 -1.31 9.05
CA THR A 466 -5.62 -0.63 8.32
C THR A 466 -4.76 0.22 9.25
N ASN A 467 -5.36 0.84 10.27
CA ASN A 467 -4.63 1.67 11.23
C ASN A 467 -3.64 0.88 12.11
N TYR A 468 -3.82 -0.45 12.27
CA TYR A 468 -2.84 -1.30 12.96
C TYR A 468 -1.40 -1.12 12.47
N LEU A 469 -1.22 -0.76 11.21
CA LEU A 469 0.09 -0.70 10.57
C LEU A 469 0.80 0.65 10.75
N LEU A 470 0.14 1.66 11.33
CA LEU A 470 0.71 3.00 11.39
C LEU A 470 2.01 3.04 12.20
N HIS A 471 2.07 2.38 13.36
CA HIS A 471 3.27 2.31 14.18
C HIS A 471 4.46 1.64 13.46
N ARG A 472 4.17 0.75 12.51
CA ARG A 472 5.19 0.06 11.71
C ARG A 472 5.93 0.98 10.74
N LEU A 473 5.29 2.07 10.29
CA LEU A 473 5.91 3.01 9.35
C LEU A 473 6.93 3.95 10.02
N ALA A 474 6.87 4.11 11.34
CA ALA A 474 7.85 4.92 12.06
C ALA A 474 9.28 4.40 11.85
N ASN A 475 10.25 5.31 11.67
CA ASN A 475 11.67 4.97 11.47
C ASN A 475 11.89 3.97 10.32
N SER A 476 11.19 4.14 9.21
CA SER A 476 11.33 3.32 8.00
C SER A 476 11.85 4.10 6.80
N ILE A 477 12.29 3.36 5.79
CA ILE A 477 12.58 3.89 4.45
C ILE A 477 11.41 3.50 3.56
N VAL A 478 10.82 4.46 2.87
CA VAL A 478 9.69 4.24 1.96
C VAL A 478 10.07 4.67 0.55
N VAL A 479 10.04 3.73 -0.37
CA VAL A 479 10.29 3.97 -1.80
C VAL A 479 8.95 4.01 -2.52
N ILE A 480 8.60 5.13 -3.16
CA ILE A 480 7.39 5.28 -3.97
C ILE A 480 7.76 5.35 -5.45
N ASP A 481 7.32 4.36 -6.22
CA ASP A 481 7.60 4.28 -7.65
C ASP A 481 6.43 4.79 -8.50
N GLU A 482 6.74 5.26 -9.71
CA GLU A 482 5.79 5.73 -10.72
C GLU A 482 4.79 6.76 -10.16
N LEU A 483 5.32 7.80 -9.49
CA LEU A 483 4.52 8.85 -8.83
C LEU A 483 3.56 9.58 -9.81
N GLN A 484 3.93 9.70 -11.08
CA GLN A 484 3.11 10.34 -12.12
C GLN A 484 1.81 9.58 -12.41
N SER A 485 1.71 8.30 -12.03
CA SER A 485 0.48 7.52 -12.23
C SER A 485 -0.70 8.01 -11.38
N TYR A 486 -0.44 8.81 -10.35
CA TYR A 486 -1.49 9.34 -9.49
C TYR A 486 -2.23 10.49 -10.19
N ASN A 487 -3.56 10.52 -10.02
CA ASN A 487 -4.37 11.62 -10.54
C ASN A 487 -3.88 12.96 -9.94
N PRO A 488 -3.59 13.99 -10.76
CA PRO A 488 -3.16 15.31 -10.30
C PRO A 488 -4.05 15.96 -9.24
N GLU A 489 -5.34 15.62 -9.18
CA GLU A 489 -6.27 16.11 -8.16
C GLU A 489 -5.89 15.74 -6.73
N HIS A 490 -5.05 14.71 -6.57
CA HIS A 490 -4.61 14.23 -5.26
C HIS A 490 -3.16 14.59 -4.91
N TRP A 491 -2.41 15.22 -5.83
CA TRP A 491 -0.98 15.51 -5.64
C TRP A 491 -0.69 16.38 -4.41
N ASP A 492 -1.55 17.36 -4.12
CA ASP A 492 -1.47 18.21 -2.93
C ASP A 492 -1.58 17.40 -1.63
N LYS A 493 -2.53 16.47 -1.55
CA LYS A 493 -2.72 15.60 -0.39
C LYS A 493 -1.59 14.58 -0.26
N VAL A 494 -1.17 13.99 -1.38
CA VAL A 494 -0.03 13.05 -1.43
C VAL A 494 1.21 13.69 -0.85
N ILE A 495 1.62 14.85 -1.37
CA ILE A 495 2.86 15.50 -0.94
C ILE A 495 2.76 16.03 0.50
N TYR A 496 1.60 16.50 0.92
CA TYR A 496 1.37 16.95 2.28
C TYR A 496 1.58 15.80 3.28
N PHE A 497 0.94 14.64 3.06
CA PHE A 497 1.13 13.49 3.94
C PHE A 497 2.56 12.97 3.93
N ILE A 498 3.21 12.90 2.76
CA ILE A 498 4.61 12.50 2.65
C ILE A 498 5.49 13.42 3.52
N LYS A 499 5.38 14.74 3.40
CA LYS A 499 6.19 15.69 4.19
C LYS A 499 5.86 15.63 5.69
N GLN A 500 4.59 15.56 6.06
CA GLN A 500 4.19 15.47 7.46
C GLN A 500 4.72 14.20 8.13
N TYR A 501 4.56 13.04 7.48
CA TYR A 501 5.05 11.78 8.04
C TYR A 501 6.58 11.65 7.96
N ALA A 502 7.23 12.24 6.97
CA ALA A 502 8.69 12.32 6.92
C ALA A 502 9.25 13.06 8.14
N ASP A 503 8.62 14.16 8.52
CA ASP A 503 9.00 14.95 9.68
C ASP A 503 8.57 14.25 10.98
N LYS A 504 7.28 13.95 11.15
CA LYS A 504 6.71 13.53 12.43
C LYS A 504 7.07 12.08 12.81
N PHE A 505 7.15 11.16 11.81
CA PHE A 505 7.45 9.75 12.03
C PHE A 505 8.87 9.34 11.66
N ASN A 506 9.74 10.33 11.36
CA ASN A 506 11.12 10.10 10.95
C ASN A 506 11.21 9.06 9.79
N ILE A 507 10.35 9.20 8.77
CA ILE A 507 10.36 8.34 7.60
C ILE A 507 11.25 8.97 6.53
N LYS A 508 12.11 8.16 5.91
CA LYS A 508 12.86 8.57 4.73
C LYS A 508 12.13 8.16 3.47
N PHE A 509 11.66 9.13 2.70
CA PHE A 509 10.99 8.88 1.42
C PHE A 509 11.95 9.01 0.25
N ILE A 510 11.91 8.03 -0.65
CA ILE A 510 12.58 8.05 -1.95
C ILE A 510 11.47 7.98 -3.00
N LEU A 511 11.19 9.11 -3.66
CA LEU A 511 10.22 9.20 -4.74
C LEU A 511 10.92 9.00 -6.06
N MET A 512 10.43 8.09 -6.91
CA MET A 512 11.08 7.82 -8.19
C MET A 512 10.11 7.72 -9.35
N SER A 513 10.57 8.14 -10.51
CA SER A 513 9.84 8.06 -11.78
C SER A 513 10.78 8.28 -12.97
N ALA A 514 10.32 7.89 -14.16
CA ALA A 514 10.94 8.29 -15.44
C ALA A 514 10.44 9.67 -15.91
N THR A 515 9.23 10.05 -15.50
CA THR A 515 8.62 11.35 -15.85
C THR A 515 8.09 11.94 -14.54
N LEU A 516 9.01 12.50 -13.74
CA LEU A 516 8.73 12.89 -12.37
C LEU A 516 8.01 14.23 -12.28
N PRO A 517 6.75 14.29 -11.82
CA PRO A 517 6.16 15.57 -11.42
C PRO A 517 6.86 16.08 -10.16
N LYS A 518 7.38 17.30 -10.21
CA LYS A 518 8.11 17.91 -9.09
C LYS A 518 7.13 18.49 -8.07
N LEU A 519 6.52 17.59 -7.27
CA LEU A 519 5.47 17.95 -6.31
C LEU A 519 5.94 18.90 -5.20
N ASP A 520 7.25 19.02 -5.00
CA ASP A 520 7.88 20.00 -4.11
C ASP A 520 7.60 21.47 -4.51
N ARG A 521 7.13 21.70 -5.75
CA ARG A 521 6.72 23.03 -6.26
C ARG A 521 5.27 23.41 -5.94
N LEU A 522 4.51 22.51 -5.29
CA LEU A 522 3.16 22.83 -4.87
C LEU A 522 3.14 23.80 -3.68
N ASP A 523 2.28 24.83 -3.77
CA ASP A 523 2.16 25.90 -2.77
C ASP A 523 1.72 25.39 -1.38
N VAL A 524 0.98 24.29 -1.33
CA VAL A 524 0.48 23.68 -0.08
C VAL A 524 1.57 23.26 0.91
N ILE A 525 2.84 23.19 0.45
CA ILE A 525 3.97 22.76 1.27
C ILE A 525 5.09 23.81 1.39
N LYS A 526 4.92 25.01 0.83
CA LYS A 526 5.97 26.07 0.80
C LYS A 526 6.50 26.46 2.18
N ASN A 527 5.67 26.36 3.22
CA ASN A 527 6.04 26.76 4.59
C ASN A 527 6.55 25.58 5.45
N GLN A 528 6.75 24.39 4.86
CA GLN A 528 7.23 23.25 5.60
C GLN A 528 8.77 23.11 5.50
N VAL A 529 9.40 22.83 6.63
CA VAL A 529 10.85 22.93 6.86
C VAL A 529 11.73 22.01 6.01
N GLN A 530 11.18 20.89 5.51
CA GLN A 530 11.98 19.90 4.78
C GLN A 530 11.92 20.08 3.27
N GLU A 531 13.09 20.13 2.63
CA GLU A 531 13.24 20.20 1.17
C GLU A 531 13.58 18.83 0.58
N PHE A 532 13.25 18.64 -0.70
CA PHE A 532 13.62 17.44 -1.44
C PHE A 532 15.07 17.52 -1.94
N THR A 533 15.80 16.42 -1.77
CA THR A 533 17.14 16.25 -2.31
C THR A 533 17.06 15.43 -3.60
N TYR A 534 17.47 16.02 -4.73
CA TYR A 534 17.59 15.32 -6.00
C TYR A 534 18.85 14.46 -6.01
N LEU A 535 18.69 13.13 -6.11
CA LEU A 535 19.82 12.21 -6.10
C LEU A 535 20.54 12.15 -7.46
N LEU A 536 19.89 12.60 -8.53
CA LEU A 536 20.44 12.84 -9.86
C LEU A 536 20.12 14.26 -10.29
N PRO A 537 20.80 15.29 -9.75
CA PRO A 537 20.40 16.70 -9.93
C PRO A 537 20.46 17.18 -11.38
N ASN A 538 21.33 16.59 -12.21
CA ASN A 538 21.48 16.92 -13.62
C ASN A 538 20.97 15.78 -14.54
N ALA A 539 19.99 15.01 -14.09
CA ALA A 539 19.48 13.85 -14.81
C ALA A 539 19.07 14.18 -16.25
N LYS A 540 18.41 15.33 -16.46
CA LYS A 540 17.94 15.78 -17.77
C LYS A 540 19.08 15.92 -18.77
N GLU A 541 20.18 16.59 -18.40
CA GLU A 541 21.30 16.83 -19.28
C GLU A 541 22.22 15.61 -19.44
N ASN A 542 22.50 14.94 -18.34
CA ASN A 542 23.47 13.84 -18.33
C ASN A 542 22.90 12.51 -18.83
N TYR A 543 21.59 12.26 -18.60
CA TYR A 543 20.98 10.97 -18.85
C TYR A 543 19.81 11.04 -19.81
N PHE A 544 18.80 11.88 -19.60
CA PHE A 544 17.60 11.89 -20.45
C PHE A 544 17.91 12.28 -21.90
N LYS A 545 18.72 13.31 -22.12
CA LYS A 545 19.17 13.73 -23.46
C LYS A 545 20.24 12.83 -24.07
N ASN A 546 20.79 11.89 -23.31
CA ASN A 546 21.82 10.98 -23.79
C ASN A 546 21.27 10.05 -24.89
N PRO A 547 21.95 9.86 -26.04
CA PRO A 547 21.49 8.98 -27.13
C PRO A 547 21.16 7.55 -26.72
N ASN A 548 21.76 7.03 -25.65
CA ASN A 548 21.43 5.73 -25.10
C ASN A 548 20.02 5.66 -24.47
N PHE A 549 19.39 6.80 -24.20
CA PHE A 549 18.02 6.89 -23.70
C PHE A 549 17.10 7.62 -24.68
N ALA A 550 17.46 8.82 -25.15
CA ALA A 550 16.64 9.62 -26.05
C ALA A 550 16.63 9.06 -27.49
N GLY A 551 17.78 8.58 -27.99
CA GLY A 551 17.95 8.16 -29.38
C GLY A 551 17.59 6.70 -29.68
N ARG A 552 17.18 5.91 -28.68
CA ARG A 552 16.90 4.47 -28.87
C ARG A 552 15.64 4.16 -29.67
N VAL A 553 14.67 5.11 -29.68
CA VAL A 553 13.39 4.99 -30.39
C VAL A 553 13.08 6.29 -31.09
N ALA A 554 12.79 6.23 -32.38
CA ALA A 554 12.31 7.36 -33.15
C ALA A 554 10.79 7.48 -33.04
N PHE A 555 10.26 8.65 -32.74
CA PHE A 555 8.83 8.90 -32.74
C PHE A 555 8.35 9.29 -34.14
N ASN A 556 7.33 8.61 -34.66
CA ASN A 556 6.69 8.90 -35.93
C ASN A 556 5.29 9.47 -35.72
N PHE A 557 5.00 10.62 -36.30
CA PHE A 557 3.75 11.37 -36.14
C PHE A 557 2.90 11.41 -37.42
N ASP A 558 3.16 10.57 -38.41
CA ASP A 558 2.44 10.58 -39.70
C ASP A 558 0.94 10.38 -39.56
N LEU A 559 0.51 9.56 -38.59
CA LEU A 559 -0.88 9.24 -38.31
C LEU A 559 -1.47 10.07 -37.16
N PHE A 560 -0.68 10.94 -36.50
CA PHE A 560 -1.04 11.59 -35.24
C PHE A 560 -2.22 12.57 -35.38
N ASP A 561 -2.30 13.33 -36.49
CA ASP A 561 -3.34 14.33 -36.70
C ASP A 561 -4.51 13.82 -37.55
N ARG A 562 -4.45 12.56 -37.99
CA ARG A 562 -5.52 11.93 -38.78
C ARG A 562 -6.74 11.66 -37.90
N LYS A 563 -7.93 12.20 -38.26
CA LYS A 563 -9.17 12.07 -37.47
C LYS A 563 -10.06 10.93 -37.91
N ASP A 564 -9.92 10.46 -39.16
CA ASP A 564 -10.83 9.46 -39.79
C ASP A 564 -10.10 8.18 -40.14
N LEU A 565 -9.13 7.77 -39.30
CA LEU A 565 -8.38 6.54 -39.46
C LEU A 565 -9.29 5.32 -39.36
N GLN A 566 -9.12 4.37 -40.33
CA GLN A 566 -9.74 3.06 -40.24
C GLN A 566 -8.75 2.03 -39.69
N LEU A 567 -9.23 1.02 -39.00
CA LEU A 567 -8.39 -0.06 -38.47
C LEU A 567 -7.56 -0.75 -39.59
N GLN A 568 -8.11 -0.86 -40.79
CA GLN A 568 -7.40 -1.43 -41.93
C GLN A 568 -6.19 -0.60 -42.34
N GLU A 569 -6.29 0.73 -42.35
CA GLU A 569 -5.17 1.61 -42.67
C GLU A 569 -4.03 1.48 -41.66
N ILE A 570 -4.39 1.33 -40.36
CA ILE A 570 -3.41 1.11 -39.28
C ILE A 570 -2.76 -0.28 -39.50
N ALA A 571 -3.53 -1.30 -39.83
CA ALA A 571 -3.04 -2.65 -40.09
C ALA A 571 -2.07 -2.66 -41.28
N ASP A 572 -2.45 -2.03 -42.41
CA ASP A 572 -1.62 -1.95 -43.61
C ASP A 572 -0.27 -1.23 -43.34
N LYS A 573 -0.31 -0.12 -42.58
CA LYS A 573 0.92 0.57 -42.16
C LYS A 573 1.78 -0.30 -41.25
N LEU A 574 1.18 -0.97 -40.27
CA LEU A 574 1.87 -1.85 -39.32
C LEU A 574 2.53 -3.02 -40.09
N LEU A 575 1.83 -3.68 -41.00
CA LEU A 575 2.37 -4.76 -41.80
C LEU A 575 3.54 -4.27 -42.66
N PHE A 576 3.39 -3.13 -43.35
CA PHE A 576 4.43 -2.54 -44.15
C PHE A 576 5.71 -2.25 -43.35
N GLU A 577 5.60 -1.53 -42.23
CA GLU A 577 6.75 -1.18 -41.41
C GLU A 577 7.39 -2.40 -40.76
N SER A 578 6.58 -3.38 -40.35
CA SER A 578 7.07 -4.65 -39.80
C SER A 578 7.83 -5.45 -40.85
N ALA A 579 7.37 -5.48 -42.10
CA ALA A 579 8.05 -6.17 -43.20
C ALA A 579 9.41 -5.47 -43.51
N VAL A 580 9.41 -4.15 -43.64
CA VAL A 580 10.65 -3.38 -43.86
C VAL A 580 11.65 -3.58 -42.71
N TYR A 581 11.15 -3.65 -41.47
CA TYR A 581 12.05 -3.86 -40.34
C TYR A 581 12.54 -5.30 -40.23
N ALA A 582 11.75 -6.29 -40.66
CA ALA A 582 12.12 -7.69 -40.65
C ALA A 582 13.40 -7.95 -41.51
N ASP A 583 13.62 -7.19 -42.57
CA ASP A 583 14.78 -7.31 -43.45
C ASP A 583 16.09 -6.79 -42.84
N LYS A 584 16.07 -6.16 -41.63
CA LYS A 584 17.25 -5.74 -40.90
C LYS A 584 17.82 -6.89 -40.07
N ASP A 585 19.14 -6.91 -39.90
CA ASP A 585 19.84 -7.89 -39.07
C ASP A 585 20.64 -7.21 -37.97
N PHE A 586 20.36 -7.56 -36.71
CA PHE A 586 21.10 -7.14 -35.53
C PHE A 586 21.58 -8.34 -34.70
N GLY A 587 21.94 -9.42 -35.37
CA GLY A 587 22.48 -10.66 -34.82
C GLY A 587 21.50 -11.36 -33.86
N LYS A 588 21.99 -11.79 -32.68
CA LYS A 588 21.18 -12.47 -31.69
C LYS A 588 20.05 -11.62 -31.11
N SER A 589 20.19 -10.31 -31.16
CA SER A 589 19.19 -9.37 -30.63
C SER A 589 17.95 -9.25 -31.51
N LYS A 590 18.17 -9.38 -32.83
CA LYS A 590 17.13 -9.42 -33.86
C LYS A 590 17.70 -10.07 -35.11
N PRO A 591 17.47 -11.37 -35.33
CA PRO A 591 17.89 -12.09 -36.54
C PRO A 591 17.19 -11.55 -37.78
N LEU A 592 17.83 -11.75 -38.92
CA LEU A 592 17.22 -11.44 -40.22
C LEU A 592 15.89 -12.21 -40.39
N GLY A 593 14.87 -11.55 -40.93
CA GLY A 593 13.55 -12.14 -41.13
C GLY A 593 12.62 -12.12 -39.92
N SER A 594 13.12 -11.75 -38.73
CA SER A 594 12.30 -11.65 -37.54
C SER A 594 11.87 -10.21 -37.24
N VAL A 595 10.78 -10.03 -36.50
CA VAL A 595 10.35 -8.74 -35.96
C VAL A 595 9.38 -8.93 -34.79
N TYR A 596 9.59 -8.15 -33.73
CA TYR A 596 8.67 -8.05 -32.59
C TYR A 596 7.98 -6.69 -32.65
N THR A 597 6.70 -6.69 -33.01
CA THR A 597 5.89 -5.46 -33.12
C THR A 597 4.87 -5.43 -31.99
N ILE A 598 4.66 -4.27 -31.40
CA ILE A 598 3.62 -4.04 -30.39
C ILE A 598 2.66 -2.95 -30.89
N ILE A 599 1.37 -3.15 -30.69
CA ILE A 599 0.35 -2.13 -30.90
C ILE A 599 -0.52 -2.00 -29.66
N GLU A 600 -0.67 -0.76 -29.18
CA GLU A 600 -1.46 -0.45 -28.01
C GLU A 600 -2.67 0.42 -28.36
N PHE A 601 -3.86 -0.03 -27.95
CA PHE A 601 -5.11 0.70 -28.06
C PHE A 601 -5.59 1.14 -26.68
N ILE A 602 -6.34 2.25 -26.63
CA ILE A 602 -6.97 2.74 -25.40
C ILE A 602 -8.07 1.78 -24.93
N PHE A 603 -8.87 1.24 -25.87
CA PHE A 603 -9.99 0.36 -25.55
C PHE A 603 -9.70 -1.10 -25.89
N LYS A 604 -10.08 -1.96 -24.97
CA LYS A 604 -9.98 -3.43 -25.14
C LYS A 604 -10.77 -3.92 -26.34
N LYS A 605 -11.95 -3.37 -26.61
CA LYS A 605 -12.77 -3.70 -27.78
C LYS A 605 -12.00 -3.47 -29.08
N THR A 606 -11.42 -2.29 -29.24
CA THR A 606 -10.62 -1.94 -30.41
C THR A 606 -9.41 -2.88 -30.55
N ALA A 607 -8.75 -3.19 -29.45
CA ALA A 607 -7.65 -4.15 -29.45
C ALA A 607 -8.10 -5.54 -29.93
N THR A 608 -9.27 -6.01 -29.49
CA THR A 608 -9.83 -7.30 -29.95
C THR A 608 -10.23 -7.25 -31.43
N GLU A 609 -10.90 -6.20 -31.89
CA GLU A 609 -11.27 -6.02 -33.31
C GLU A 609 -10.03 -6.00 -34.21
N PHE A 610 -8.98 -5.28 -33.77
CA PHE A 610 -7.72 -5.26 -34.50
C PHE A 610 -6.99 -6.61 -34.49
N TYR A 611 -7.00 -7.32 -33.37
CA TYR A 611 -6.45 -8.68 -33.26
C TYR A 611 -7.12 -9.63 -34.26
N GLU A 612 -8.45 -9.63 -34.33
CA GLU A 612 -9.20 -10.48 -35.31
C GLU A 612 -8.97 -10.05 -36.75
N LEU A 613 -8.78 -8.74 -37.00
CA LEU A 613 -8.47 -8.24 -38.35
C LEU A 613 -7.09 -8.73 -38.82
N ILE A 614 -6.06 -8.51 -37.97
CA ILE A 614 -4.67 -8.78 -38.36
C ILE A 614 -4.33 -10.27 -38.36
N LYS A 615 -5.01 -11.10 -37.57
CA LYS A 615 -4.85 -12.55 -37.53
C LYS A 615 -5.16 -13.24 -38.88
N ARG A 616 -5.91 -12.55 -39.74
CA ARG A 616 -6.20 -13.02 -41.11
C ARG A 616 -5.01 -12.81 -42.06
N SER A 617 -3.99 -12.08 -41.64
CA SER A 617 -2.76 -11.87 -42.37
C SER A 617 -1.77 -13.00 -42.05
N ASP A 618 -1.18 -13.61 -43.04
CA ASP A 618 -0.17 -14.67 -42.88
C ASP A 618 1.24 -14.13 -42.63
N PHE A 619 1.36 -12.86 -42.32
CA PHE A 619 2.68 -12.20 -42.12
C PHE A 619 3.35 -12.56 -40.79
N PHE A 620 2.59 -12.55 -39.67
CA PHE A 620 3.12 -12.86 -38.36
C PHE A 620 3.01 -14.36 -38.07
N ASP A 621 4.09 -14.97 -37.57
CA ASP A 621 4.08 -16.37 -37.11
C ASP A 621 3.19 -16.52 -35.86
N GLU A 622 3.14 -15.49 -35.01
CA GLU A 622 2.31 -15.46 -33.81
C GLU A 622 1.70 -14.07 -33.60
N THR A 623 0.40 -14.05 -33.34
CA THR A 623 -0.32 -12.84 -32.92
C THR A 623 -0.90 -13.07 -31.52
N LEU A 624 -0.51 -12.24 -30.57
CA LEU A 624 -0.86 -12.35 -29.17
C LEU A 624 -1.72 -11.16 -28.73
N LEU A 625 -2.68 -11.38 -27.85
CA LEU A 625 -3.48 -10.30 -27.26
C LEU A 625 -3.27 -10.26 -25.73
N LEU A 626 -2.94 -9.07 -25.20
CA LEU A 626 -2.75 -8.86 -23.78
C LEU A 626 -3.54 -7.63 -23.29
N SER A 627 -4.58 -7.88 -22.49
CA SER A 627 -5.45 -6.85 -21.93
C SER A 627 -5.69 -7.08 -20.45
N GLY A 628 -6.34 -6.11 -19.78
CA GLY A 628 -6.70 -6.20 -18.37
C GLY A 628 -7.62 -7.37 -18.02
N THR A 629 -8.37 -7.91 -18.99
CA THR A 629 -9.27 -9.05 -18.77
C THR A 629 -8.62 -10.43 -18.95
N ILE A 630 -7.37 -10.48 -19.40
CA ILE A 630 -6.61 -11.74 -19.51
C ILE A 630 -6.25 -12.23 -18.10
N LEU A 631 -6.56 -13.48 -17.80
CA LEU A 631 -6.25 -14.09 -16.51
C LEU A 631 -4.73 -14.22 -16.25
N PRO A 632 -4.29 -14.23 -14.98
CA PRO A 632 -2.87 -14.14 -14.63
C PRO A 632 -1.98 -15.23 -15.25
N HIS A 633 -2.45 -16.49 -15.33
CA HIS A 633 -1.67 -17.58 -15.92
C HIS A 633 -1.38 -17.32 -17.41
N ARG A 634 -2.39 -16.93 -18.19
CA ARG A 634 -2.22 -16.63 -19.62
C ARG A 634 -1.34 -15.42 -19.85
N ARG A 635 -1.48 -14.37 -19.01
CA ARG A 635 -0.57 -13.21 -19.05
C ARG A 635 0.88 -13.64 -18.83
N LYS A 636 1.13 -14.53 -17.86
CA LYS A 636 2.46 -15.07 -17.59
C LYS A 636 3.04 -15.84 -18.77
N GLU A 637 2.22 -16.69 -19.41
CA GLU A 637 2.60 -17.41 -20.64
C GLU A 637 3.04 -16.46 -21.76
N ILE A 638 2.23 -15.45 -22.06
CA ILE A 638 2.55 -14.45 -23.09
C ILE A 638 3.87 -13.74 -22.79
N ILE A 639 4.08 -13.32 -21.57
CA ILE A 639 5.32 -12.63 -21.17
C ILE A 639 6.53 -13.59 -21.27
N ASN A 640 6.40 -14.83 -20.79
CA ASN A 640 7.47 -15.83 -20.88
C ASN A 640 7.81 -16.15 -22.34
N PHE A 641 6.78 -16.30 -23.18
CA PHE A 641 6.94 -16.54 -24.61
C PHE A 641 7.74 -15.43 -25.32
N LEU A 642 7.42 -14.15 -25.02
CA LEU A 642 8.12 -12.99 -25.57
C LEU A 642 9.57 -12.86 -25.06
N LYS A 643 9.86 -13.31 -23.85
CA LYS A 643 11.20 -13.31 -23.26
C LYS A 643 12.07 -14.48 -23.72
N ASN A 644 11.47 -15.54 -24.21
CA ASN A 644 12.21 -16.73 -24.64
C ASN A 644 13.07 -16.39 -25.87
N LYS A 645 14.38 -16.53 -25.72
CA LYS A 645 15.37 -16.22 -26.78
C LYS A 645 15.18 -17.07 -28.04
N ASN A 646 14.67 -18.29 -27.91
CA ASN A 646 14.42 -19.17 -29.07
C ASN A 646 13.30 -18.62 -29.97
N ASN A 647 12.31 -17.91 -29.40
CA ASN A 647 11.24 -17.28 -30.15
C ASN A 647 11.68 -16.03 -30.91
N ARG A 648 12.90 -15.51 -30.61
CA ARG A 648 13.40 -14.27 -31.25
C ARG A 648 13.59 -14.40 -32.77
N GLN A 649 13.58 -15.60 -33.31
CA GLN A 649 13.62 -15.86 -34.75
C GLN A 649 12.27 -15.63 -35.46
N LYS A 650 11.18 -15.52 -34.72
CA LYS A 650 9.81 -15.39 -35.22
C LYS A 650 9.44 -13.93 -35.53
N LYS A 651 8.41 -13.76 -36.36
CA LYS A 651 7.66 -12.52 -36.52
C LYS A 651 6.50 -12.54 -35.54
N ILE A 652 6.50 -11.67 -34.52
CA ILE A 652 5.50 -11.68 -33.47
C ILE A 652 4.81 -10.30 -33.39
N LEU A 653 3.49 -10.33 -33.31
CA LEU A 653 2.68 -9.14 -32.98
C LEU A 653 2.04 -9.31 -31.62
N LEU A 654 2.27 -8.31 -30.75
CA LEU A 654 1.54 -8.14 -29.50
C LEU A 654 0.51 -7.01 -29.63
N VAL A 655 -0.76 -7.37 -29.66
CA VAL A 655 -1.87 -6.42 -29.55
C VAL A 655 -2.19 -6.23 -28.07
N THR A 656 -2.29 -4.99 -27.59
CA THR A 656 -2.41 -4.74 -26.15
C THR A 656 -3.22 -3.49 -25.81
N THR A 657 -3.48 -3.32 -24.54
CA THR A 657 -3.94 -2.09 -23.92
C THR A 657 -2.86 -1.58 -22.93
N GLN A 658 -3.14 -0.60 -22.09
CA GLN A 658 -2.18 0.04 -21.17
C GLN A 658 -1.49 -0.93 -20.18
N VAL A 659 -1.88 -2.19 -20.13
CA VAL A 659 -1.31 -3.19 -19.20
C VAL A 659 0.18 -3.47 -19.38
N VAL A 660 0.77 -3.06 -20.52
CA VAL A 660 2.20 -3.23 -20.80
C VAL A 660 3.04 -2.01 -20.45
N GLU A 661 2.41 -0.85 -20.21
CA GLU A 661 3.12 0.40 -19.92
C GLU A 661 3.95 0.28 -18.65
N ALA A 662 3.43 -0.42 -17.63
CA ALA A 662 4.12 -0.61 -16.37
C ALA A 662 4.14 -2.09 -15.94
N GLY A 663 5.25 -2.52 -15.33
CA GLY A 663 5.35 -3.87 -14.75
C GLY A 663 5.50 -5.02 -15.74
N VAL A 664 5.79 -4.76 -17.02
CA VAL A 664 6.08 -5.79 -18.02
C VAL A 664 7.47 -5.58 -18.61
N ASP A 665 8.31 -6.61 -18.48
CA ASP A 665 9.69 -6.58 -18.95
C ASP A 665 9.80 -7.28 -20.33
N ILE A 666 9.54 -6.53 -21.39
CA ILE A 666 9.64 -6.96 -22.78
C ILE A 666 10.54 -6.02 -23.58
N ASP A 667 11.12 -6.50 -24.68
CA ASP A 667 12.00 -5.74 -25.59
C ASP A 667 11.53 -5.89 -27.05
N MET A 668 10.68 -4.96 -27.49
CA MET A 668 10.10 -4.92 -28.80
C MET A 668 11.01 -4.18 -29.81
N ASP A 669 10.71 -4.29 -31.11
CA ASP A 669 11.44 -3.63 -32.20
C ASP A 669 10.69 -2.40 -32.71
N LEU A 670 9.40 -2.53 -32.93
CA LEU A 670 8.51 -1.47 -33.41
C LEU A 670 7.32 -1.34 -32.48
N GLY A 671 6.81 -0.13 -32.34
CA GLY A 671 5.58 0.15 -31.60
C GLY A 671 4.60 1.00 -32.39
N PHE A 672 3.32 0.76 -32.12
CA PHE A 672 2.21 1.58 -32.58
C PHE A 672 1.36 1.92 -31.37
N LYS A 673 0.98 3.17 -31.20
CA LYS A 673 0.26 3.61 -30.01
C LYS A 673 -0.87 4.55 -30.34
N ASP A 674 -2.06 4.18 -29.92
CA ASP A 674 -3.22 5.06 -29.90
C ASP A 674 -2.99 6.16 -28.85
N ARG A 675 -3.14 7.41 -29.27
CA ARG A 675 -2.81 8.60 -28.47
C ARG A 675 -3.54 8.60 -27.13
N SER A 676 -2.80 8.81 -26.04
CA SER A 676 -3.32 8.87 -24.69
C SER A 676 -2.68 10.03 -23.91
N LEU A 677 -2.16 9.82 -22.71
CA LEU A 677 -1.38 10.80 -21.96
C LEU A 677 0.08 10.79 -22.48
N VAL A 678 0.74 11.96 -22.46
CA VAL A 678 2.13 12.10 -22.96
C VAL A 678 3.12 11.20 -22.22
N ASP A 679 2.94 11.06 -20.91
CA ASP A 679 3.76 10.17 -20.07
C ASP A 679 3.53 8.69 -20.37
N SER A 680 2.31 8.30 -20.76
CA SER A 680 1.96 6.97 -21.24
C SER A 680 2.67 6.62 -22.56
N ASP A 681 2.78 7.56 -23.49
CA ASP A 681 3.53 7.36 -24.75
C ASP A 681 5.02 7.06 -24.46
N GLU A 682 5.62 7.75 -23.50
CA GLU A 682 7.00 7.47 -23.07
C GLU A 682 7.15 6.12 -22.40
N GLN A 683 6.14 5.68 -21.66
CA GLN A 683 6.17 4.36 -21.02
C GLN A 683 6.19 3.22 -22.05
N LEU A 684 5.38 3.31 -23.12
CA LEU A 684 5.42 2.35 -24.20
C LEU A 684 6.73 2.42 -25.00
N ALA A 685 7.24 3.62 -25.29
CA ALA A 685 8.56 3.81 -25.92
C ALA A 685 9.66 3.10 -25.12
N GLY A 686 9.51 3.07 -23.79
CA GLY A 686 10.39 2.33 -22.89
C GLY A 686 10.41 0.81 -23.07
N ARG A 687 9.48 0.22 -23.80
CA ARG A 687 9.42 -1.21 -24.14
C ARG A 687 10.07 -1.53 -25.49
N ILE A 688 10.52 -0.53 -26.23
CA ILE A 688 11.12 -0.68 -27.55
C ILE A 688 12.62 -0.45 -27.42
N ASN A 689 13.43 -1.33 -28.04
CA ASN A 689 14.91 -1.27 -28.03
C ASN A 689 15.47 -1.01 -26.61
N ARG A 690 14.96 -1.73 -25.64
CA ARG A 690 15.23 -1.51 -24.20
C ARG A 690 16.72 -1.61 -23.84
N ASN A 691 17.45 -2.44 -24.58
CA ASN A 691 18.86 -2.75 -24.33
C ASN A 691 19.83 -2.01 -25.29
N VAL A 692 19.33 -1.14 -26.16
CA VAL A 692 20.13 -0.31 -27.09
C VAL A 692 21.07 -1.17 -27.99
N ASN A 693 20.60 -2.34 -28.41
CA ASN A 693 21.32 -3.28 -29.24
C ASN A 693 20.74 -3.43 -30.65
N LYS A 694 19.78 -2.56 -31.00
CA LYS A 694 19.11 -2.50 -32.30
C LYS A 694 19.10 -1.05 -32.79
N GLN A 695 18.90 -0.84 -34.11
CA GLN A 695 18.84 0.50 -34.71
C GLN A 695 17.57 0.64 -35.55
N GLY A 696 17.13 1.86 -35.76
CA GLY A 696 15.94 2.20 -36.56
C GLY A 696 14.64 1.69 -35.94
N CYS A 697 14.61 1.50 -34.63
CA CYS A 697 13.39 1.21 -33.89
C CYS A 697 12.50 2.45 -33.81
N SER A 698 11.19 2.29 -34.03
CA SER A 698 10.26 3.43 -34.08
C SER A 698 8.99 3.16 -33.28
N LEU A 699 8.41 4.24 -32.75
CA LEU A 699 7.06 4.26 -32.19
C LEU A 699 6.20 5.18 -33.05
N PHE A 700 5.16 4.61 -33.69
CA PHE A 700 4.19 5.30 -34.49
C PHE A 700 2.98 5.71 -33.64
N LEU A 701 2.76 7.01 -33.49
CA LEU A 701 1.62 7.56 -32.77
C LEU A 701 0.45 7.79 -33.73
N PHE A 702 -0.74 7.35 -33.36
CA PHE A 702 -1.95 7.55 -34.15
C PHE A 702 -3.11 7.99 -33.26
N ASN A 703 -4.19 8.45 -33.84
CA ASN A 703 -5.36 8.94 -33.16
C ASN A 703 -6.62 8.22 -33.68
N TYR A 704 -7.01 7.15 -33.03
CA TYR A 704 -8.17 6.33 -33.41
C TYR A 704 -9.29 6.42 -32.38
N ASN A 705 -9.00 6.13 -31.12
CA ASN A 705 -9.98 6.19 -30.05
C ASN A 705 -10.09 7.61 -29.44
N LYS A 706 -11.26 7.89 -28.83
CA LYS A 706 -11.44 9.15 -28.12
C LYS A 706 -10.89 9.02 -26.69
N GLU A 707 -9.68 9.48 -26.47
CA GLU A 707 -8.98 9.44 -25.18
C GLU A 707 -9.78 10.11 -24.05
N ALA A 708 -10.65 11.08 -24.35
CA ALA A 708 -11.49 11.75 -23.36
C ALA A 708 -12.49 10.84 -22.65
N ILE A 709 -12.82 9.69 -23.22
CA ILE A 709 -13.73 8.75 -22.57
C ILE A 709 -13.08 8.14 -21.31
N ILE A 710 -11.78 7.85 -21.36
CA ILE A 710 -11.03 7.30 -20.23
C ILE A 710 -10.40 8.41 -19.38
N TYR A 711 -9.76 9.37 -20.03
CA TYR A 711 -8.95 10.38 -19.37
C TYR A 711 -9.65 11.76 -19.27
N GLY A 712 -10.97 11.85 -19.52
CA GLY A 712 -11.68 13.13 -19.58
C GLY A 712 -11.64 13.94 -18.28
N ASN A 713 -11.48 13.26 -17.15
CA ASN A 713 -11.33 13.90 -15.85
C ASN A 713 -9.87 14.12 -15.45
N ASP A 714 -8.89 13.75 -16.30
CA ASP A 714 -7.48 13.97 -16.01
C ASP A 714 -7.03 15.34 -16.51
N LYS A 715 -6.58 16.16 -15.59
CA LYS A 715 -6.09 17.51 -15.90
C LYS A 715 -4.90 17.53 -16.88
N ARG A 716 -4.09 16.48 -16.91
CA ARG A 716 -2.99 16.37 -17.90
C ARG A 716 -3.53 16.37 -19.31
N LEU A 717 -4.63 15.63 -19.59
CA LEU A 717 -5.24 15.62 -20.92
C LEU A 717 -5.85 16.97 -21.30
N GLU A 718 -6.62 17.57 -20.38
CA GLU A 718 -7.24 18.89 -20.60
C GLU A 718 -6.19 19.94 -20.95
N LEU A 719 -5.13 20.04 -20.13
CA LEU A 719 -4.07 21.04 -20.29
C LEU A 719 -3.21 20.76 -21.53
N THR A 720 -2.94 19.47 -21.83
CA THR A 720 -2.26 19.10 -23.09
C THR A 720 -3.01 19.58 -24.30
N ARG A 721 -4.32 19.34 -24.37
CA ARG A 721 -5.15 19.79 -25.51
C ARG A 721 -5.23 21.31 -25.65
N LYS A 722 -5.21 22.02 -24.52
CA LYS A 722 -5.40 23.47 -24.48
C LYS A 722 -4.12 24.26 -24.76
N PHE A 723 -2.98 23.79 -24.27
CA PHE A 723 -1.75 24.57 -24.22
C PHE A 723 -0.55 23.93 -24.92
N ILE A 724 -0.59 22.65 -25.28
CA ILE A 724 0.52 21.96 -25.90
C ILE A 724 0.24 21.75 -27.39
N SER A 725 0.99 22.48 -28.24
CA SER A 725 0.95 22.29 -29.69
C SER A 725 1.56 20.95 -30.10
N ARG A 726 1.28 20.50 -31.34
CA ARG A 726 1.91 19.30 -31.90
C ARG A 726 3.43 19.33 -31.79
N ASP A 727 4.04 20.48 -32.20
CA ASP A 727 5.50 20.61 -32.18
C ASP A 727 6.05 20.51 -30.74
N THR A 728 5.37 21.15 -29.79
CA THR A 728 5.73 21.04 -28.37
C THR A 728 5.55 19.61 -27.85
N TYR A 729 4.49 18.92 -28.28
CA TYR A 729 4.25 17.52 -27.92
C TYR A 729 5.41 16.61 -28.41
N GLN A 730 5.78 16.79 -29.70
CA GLN A 730 6.93 16.11 -30.29
C GLN A 730 8.23 16.45 -29.54
N GLU A 731 8.45 17.73 -29.23
CA GLU A 731 9.63 18.16 -28.48
C GLU A 731 9.71 17.54 -27.09
N ILE A 732 8.60 17.43 -26.36
CA ILE A 732 8.55 16.78 -25.04
C ILE A 732 9.02 15.32 -25.15
N LEU A 733 8.49 14.56 -26.10
CA LEU A 733 8.83 13.15 -26.26
C LEU A 733 10.27 12.93 -26.75
N VAL A 734 10.72 13.72 -27.72
CA VAL A 734 12.08 13.58 -28.28
C VAL A 734 13.14 14.03 -27.28
N ASN A 735 12.96 15.16 -26.63
CA ASN A 735 13.92 15.74 -25.69
C ASN A 735 13.73 15.26 -24.24
N LYS A 736 12.67 14.43 -23.99
CA LYS A 736 12.30 13.96 -22.66
C LYS A 736 12.04 15.11 -21.67
N ASP A 737 11.46 16.23 -22.17
CA ASP A 737 11.21 17.44 -21.39
C ASP A 737 9.79 17.49 -20.82
N PHE A 738 9.49 16.57 -19.91
CA PHE A 738 8.18 16.46 -19.27
C PHE A 738 7.87 17.61 -18.31
N ASP A 739 8.87 18.38 -17.89
CA ASP A 739 8.66 19.59 -17.08
C ASP A 739 7.70 20.57 -17.77
N LYS A 740 7.73 20.68 -19.10
CA LYS A 740 6.79 21.52 -19.85
C LYS A 740 5.32 21.18 -19.61
N LEU A 741 5.00 19.91 -19.47
CA LEU A 741 3.65 19.46 -19.13
C LEU A 741 3.36 19.62 -17.64
N TYR A 742 4.25 19.13 -16.79
CA TYR A 742 4.00 19.10 -15.36
C TYR A 742 3.98 20.49 -14.72
N ASP A 743 4.74 21.43 -15.20
CA ASP A 743 4.66 22.83 -14.74
C ASP A 743 3.29 23.44 -15.01
N LEU A 744 2.65 23.12 -16.15
CA LEU A 744 1.27 23.54 -16.42
C LEU A 744 0.28 22.93 -15.42
N VAL A 745 0.43 21.63 -15.12
CA VAL A 745 -0.44 20.93 -14.18
C VAL A 745 -0.25 21.44 -12.74
N LEU A 746 0.99 21.66 -12.32
CA LEU A 746 1.30 22.19 -10.98
C LEU A 746 0.77 23.62 -10.81
N ASN A 747 0.90 24.47 -11.84
CA ASN A 747 0.38 25.83 -11.82
C ASN A 747 -1.16 25.84 -11.76
N ASP A 748 -1.85 25.03 -12.58
CA ASP A 748 -3.31 24.88 -12.51
C ASP A 748 -3.75 24.43 -11.10
N ARG A 749 -3.02 23.51 -10.51
CA ARG A 749 -3.31 23.01 -9.17
C ARG A 749 -3.10 24.06 -8.09
N ASN A 750 -2.02 24.82 -8.16
CA ASN A 750 -1.76 25.93 -7.26
C ASN A 750 -2.82 27.04 -7.39
N GLU A 751 -3.22 27.40 -8.60
CA GLU A 751 -4.29 28.37 -8.82
C GLU A 751 -5.63 27.87 -8.25
N TRP A 752 -5.96 26.59 -8.44
CA TRP A 752 -7.18 26.00 -7.88
C TRP A 752 -7.20 26.07 -6.35
N ASN A 753 -6.10 25.64 -5.70
CA ASN A 753 -5.96 25.68 -4.24
C ASN A 753 -6.03 27.11 -3.67
N ASN A 754 -5.59 28.12 -4.41
CA ASN A 754 -5.63 29.51 -3.99
C ASN A 754 -7.00 30.16 -4.18
N ARG A 755 -7.77 29.75 -5.18
CA ARG A 755 -9.13 30.30 -5.48
C ARG A 755 -10.21 29.73 -4.56
N GLU A 756 -10.16 28.45 -4.28
CA GLU A 756 -11.22 27.69 -3.61
C GLU A 756 -10.93 27.47 -2.13
N MET A 757 -10.96 28.56 -1.34
CA MET A 757 -10.66 28.50 0.11
C MET A 757 -11.59 27.54 0.89
N ALA A 758 -12.85 27.36 0.45
CA ALA A 758 -13.85 26.55 1.15
C ALA A 758 -13.90 25.07 0.67
N VAL A 759 -13.33 24.77 -0.50
CA VAL A 759 -13.39 23.44 -1.14
C VAL A 759 -12.00 22.88 -1.44
N GLY A 760 -10.98 23.76 -1.39
CA GLY A 760 -9.60 23.41 -1.68
C GLY A 760 -8.86 22.71 -0.54
N PHE A 761 -7.55 22.67 -0.66
CA PHE A 761 -6.68 21.98 0.31
C PHE A 761 -6.78 22.54 1.74
N LYS A 762 -7.09 23.84 1.91
CA LYS A 762 -7.27 24.45 3.25
C LYS A 762 -8.44 23.84 4.03
N ASP A 763 -9.54 23.51 3.37
CA ASP A 763 -10.65 22.78 4.01
C ASP A 763 -10.22 21.39 4.44
N TYR A 764 -9.45 20.71 3.59
CA TYR A 764 -8.89 19.39 3.93
C TYR A 764 -7.94 19.43 5.13
N GLU A 765 -7.02 20.39 5.18
CA GLU A 765 -6.12 20.61 6.31
C GLU A 765 -6.91 20.96 7.58
N HIS A 766 -7.98 21.76 7.46
CA HIS A 766 -8.85 22.07 8.59
C HIS A 766 -9.53 20.82 9.15
N LYS A 767 -9.97 19.90 8.30
CA LYS A 767 -10.55 18.61 8.73
C LYS A 767 -9.53 17.74 9.48
N ILE A 768 -8.26 17.73 9.04
CA ILE A 768 -7.18 17.06 9.78
C ILE A 768 -7.04 17.67 11.17
N LYS A 769 -6.96 19.00 11.26
CA LYS A 769 -6.83 19.72 12.53
C LYS A 769 -8.04 19.53 13.46
N GLN A 770 -9.20 19.26 12.89
CA GLN A 770 -10.43 18.95 13.64
C GLN A 770 -10.59 17.46 13.94
N LEU A 771 -9.63 16.59 13.60
CA LEU A 771 -9.67 15.14 13.77
C LEU A 771 -10.92 14.49 13.13
N LYS A 772 -11.36 15.01 11.97
CA LYS A 772 -12.46 14.44 11.19
C LYS A 772 -11.96 13.28 10.33
N TYR A 773 -11.75 12.15 10.97
CA TYR A 773 -11.08 10.99 10.39
C TYR A 773 -11.80 10.43 9.17
N GLN A 774 -13.14 10.35 9.21
CA GLN A 774 -13.94 9.83 8.10
C GLN A 774 -13.86 10.77 6.89
N SER A 775 -14.08 12.07 7.09
CA SER A 775 -13.97 13.07 6.02
C SER A 775 -12.57 13.12 5.41
N VAL A 776 -11.52 13.02 6.23
CA VAL A 776 -10.13 12.95 5.75
C VAL A 776 -9.91 11.72 4.88
N HIS A 777 -10.41 10.55 5.29
CA HIS A 777 -10.32 9.32 4.52
C HIS A 777 -11.08 9.40 3.20
N GLU A 778 -12.34 9.86 3.23
CA GLU A 778 -13.23 9.89 2.07
C GLU A 778 -12.78 10.89 1.00
N GLN A 779 -12.26 12.06 1.40
CA GLN A 779 -11.78 13.09 0.47
C GLN A 779 -10.42 12.79 -0.16
N PHE A 780 -9.72 11.78 0.31
CA PHE A 780 -8.45 11.35 -0.26
C PHE A 780 -8.52 9.89 -0.71
N LYS A 781 -9.40 9.56 -1.62
CA LYS A 781 -9.43 8.27 -2.30
C LYS A 781 -8.64 8.38 -3.61
N LEU A 782 -7.48 7.74 -3.68
CA LEU A 782 -6.62 7.73 -4.89
C LEU A 782 -7.33 7.12 -6.10
N ILE A 783 -8.23 6.16 -5.87
CA ILE A 783 -9.11 5.59 -6.88
C ILE A 783 -10.55 5.71 -6.35
N ALA A 784 -11.34 6.56 -6.99
CA ALA A 784 -12.73 6.79 -6.64
C ALA A 784 -13.70 5.80 -7.33
N GLN A 785 -13.17 4.78 -8.04
CA GLN A 785 -13.95 3.92 -8.91
C GLN A 785 -14.31 2.62 -8.20
N ASN A 786 -15.57 2.23 -8.32
CA ASN A 786 -16.01 0.91 -7.89
C ASN A 786 -15.61 -0.12 -8.96
N ASN A 787 -14.94 -1.19 -8.54
CA ASN A 787 -14.55 -2.28 -9.41
C ASN A 787 -15.42 -3.51 -9.14
N LEU A 788 -15.83 -4.17 -10.21
CA LEU A 788 -16.44 -5.48 -10.16
C LEU A 788 -15.36 -6.56 -10.38
N SER A 789 -15.19 -7.42 -9.41
CA SER A 789 -14.31 -8.58 -9.53
C SER A 789 -15.08 -9.75 -10.13
N CYS A 790 -14.75 -10.11 -11.38
CA CYS A 790 -15.39 -11.18 -12.14
C CYS A 790 -14.60 -12.47 -11.97
N PHE A 791 -15.20 -13.49 -11.37
CA PHE A 791 -14.63 -14.82 -11.24
C PHE A 791 -15.06 -15.68 -12.44
N VAL A 792 -14.08 -16.22 -13.18
CA VAL A 792 -14.30 -17.09 -14.35
C VAL A 792 -13.97 -18.53 -13.97
N PRO A 793 -14.95 -19.44 -13.89
CA PRO A 793 -14.74 -20.80 -13.40
C PRO A 793 -14.16 -21.76 -14.45
N ILE A 794 -13.06 -21.34 -15.09
CA ILE A 794 -12.31 -22.19 -16.05
C ILE A 794 -11.34 -23.12 -15.31
N ALA A 795 -10.82 -24.12 -16.01
CA ALA A 795 -9.68 -24.88 -15.55
C ALA A 795 -8.39 -24.07 -15.75
N VAL A 796 -7.55 -23.98 -14.73
CA VAL A 796 -6.28 -23.23 -14.74
C VAL A 796 -5.12 -24.20 -14.52
N PRO A 797 -4.08 -24.20 -15.40
CA PRO A 797 -2.94 -25.10 -15.28
C PRO A 797 -2.15 -24.84 -14.00
N ILE A 798 -1.63 -25.90 -13.36
CA ILE A 798 -0.80 -25.77 -12.17
C ILE A 798 0.59 -25.18 -12.48
N THR A 799 1.03 -25.30 -13.72
CA THR A 799 2.30 -24.77 -14.22
C THR A 799 2.14 -24.23 -15.64
N VAL A 800 3.03 -23.32 -16.04
CA VAL A 800 3.16 -22.79 -17.40
C VAL A 800 4.61 -22.91 -17.87
N GLU A 801 4.85 -22.84 -19.20
CA GLU A 801 6.20 -22.78 -19.73
C GLU A 801 6.96 -21.57 -19.19
N GLY A 802 8.21 -21.79 -18.77
CA GLY A 802 9.10 -20.75 -18.33
C GLY A 802 9.78 -20.01 -19.49
N VAL A 803 10.68 -19.08 -19.13
CA VAL A 803 11.43 -18.28 -20.12
C VAL A 803 12.44 -19.12 -20.91
N MET A 804 13.02 -20.13 -20.27
CA MET A 804 14.01 -21.02 -20.91
C MET A 804 13.37 -22.34 -21.35
N GLU A 805 13.92 -22.94 -22.40
CA GLU A 805 13.49 -24.24 -22.88
C GLU A 805 13.54 -25.31 -21.77
N GLY A 806 12.42 -26.01 -21.58
CA GLY A 806 12.28 -27.00 -20.52
C GLY A 806 12.08 -26.43 -19.10
N GLN A 807 12.12 -25.13 -18.93
CA GLN A 807 11.78 -24.49 -17.65
C GLN A 807 10.25 -24.47 -17.46
N ILE A 808 9.82 -24.79 -16.27
CA ILE A 808 8.43 -24.79 -15.87
C ILE A 808 8.25 -23.78 -14.73
N ASP A 809 7.30 -22.88 -14.88
CA ASP A 809 6.95 -21.89 -13.88
C ASP A 809 5.65 -22.28 -13.16
N ALA A 810 5.67 -22.35 -11.84
CA ALA A 810 4.48 -22.63 -11.04
C ALA A 810 3.43 -21.52 -11.15
N VAL A 811 2.18 -21.88 -11.40
CA VAL A 811 1.00 -21.01 -11.29
C VAL A 811 0.42 -21.10 -9.88
N PHE A 812 0.40 -22.32 -9.31
CA PHE A 812 0.02 -22.55 -7.93
C PHE A 812 1.26 -22.89 -7.09
N THR A 813 1.36 -22.31 -5.91
CA THR A 813 2.41 -22.64 -4.95
C THR A 813 2.13 -24.01 -4.32
N SER A 814 3.16 -24.67 -3.78
CA SER A 814 3.00 -25.96 -3.05
C SER A 814 2.03 -25.82 -1.87
N ALA A 815 2.04 -24.68 -1.17
CA ALA A 815 1.13 -24.41 -0.06
C ALA A 815 -0.33 -24.29 -0.52
N GLU A 816 -0.59 -23.66 -1.66
CA GLU A 816 -1.94 -23.56 -2.25
C GLU A 816 -2.45 -24.92 -2.69
N LEU A 817 -1.61 -25.74 -3.32
CA LEU A 817 -2.00 -27.09 -3.72
C LEU A 817 -2.27 -28.00 -2.51
N LEU A 818 -1.47 -27.91 -1.45
CA LEU A 818 -1.72 -28.62 -0.20
C LEU A 818 -3.03 -28.16 0.47
N PHE A 819 -3.32 -26.85 0.43
CA PHE A 819 -4.59 -26.32 0.92
C PHE A 819 -5.78 -26.89 0.14
N LEU A 820 -5.73 -26.84 -1.19
CA LEU A 820 -6.76 -27.39 -2.06
C LEU A 820 -6.97 -28.90 -1.83
N ALA A 821 -5.90 -29.67 -1.70
CA ALA A 821 -5.97 -31.10 -1.40
C ALA A 821 -6.66 -31.38 -0.06
N LYS A 822 -6.46 -30.57 0.97
CA LYS A 822 -7.20 -30.66 2.26
C LYS A 822 -8.70 -30.39 2.08
N GLN A 823 -9.06 -29.58 1.07
CA GLN A 823 -10.46 -29.31 0.70
C GLN A 823 -10.99 -30.29 -0.35
N GLN A 824 -10.26 -31.38 -0.64
CA GLN A 824 -10.60 -32.42 -1.63
C GLN A 824 -10.65 -31.93 -3.08
N VAL A 825 -9.94 -30.84 -3.39
CA VAL A 825 -9.75 -30.33 -4.75
C VAL A 825 -8.37 -30.74 -5.24
N TYR A 826 -8.33 -31.47 -6.36
CA TYR A 826 -7.12 -32.04 -6.95
C TYR A 826 -6.98 -31.65 -8.41
N PRO A 827 -5.76 -31.59 -8.96
CA PRO A 827 -5.58 -31.39 -10.40
C PRO A 827 -6.31 -32.46 -11.24
N ASN A 828 -6.92 -32.03 -12.32
CA ASN A 828 -7.54 -32.93 -13.29
C ASN A 828 -6.47 -33.69 -14.14
N VAL A 829 -6.89 -34.51 -15.07
CA VAL A 829 -6.01 -35.32 -15.94
C VAL A 829 -5.03 -34.49 -16.80
N ASN A 830 -5.32 -33.19 -16.98
CA ASN A 830 -4.48 -32.24 -17.72
C ASN A 830 -3.57 -31.41 -16.80
N ASN A 831 -3.46 -31.76 -15.53
CA ASN A 831 -2.76 -30.97 -14.50
C ASN A 831 -3.33 -29.54 -14.33
N GLU A 832 -4.64 -29.38 -14.33
CA GLU A 832 -5.35 -28.15 -14.16
C GLU A 832 -6.28 -28.22 -12.94
N ILE A 833 -6.50 -27.09 -12.27
CA ILE A 833 -7.45 -26.95 -11.16
C ILE A 833 -8.75 -26.32 -11.70
N GLU A 834 -9.86 -26.99 -11.44
CA GLU A 834 -11.19 -26.53 -11.85
C GLU A 834 -11.66 -25.34 -11.02
N GLY A 835 -11.92 -24.18 -11.68
CA GLY A 835 -12.34 -22.97 -10.99
C GLY A 835 -13.68 -23.10 -10.26
N ALA A 836 -14.59 -23.90 -10.80
CA ALA A 836 -15.87 -24.16 -10.14
C ALA A 836 -15.69 -24.85 -8.77
N GLU A 837 -14.78 -25.81 -8.66
CA GLU A 837 -14.47 -26.48 -7.38
C GLU A 837 -13.81 -25.49 -6.38
N VAL A 838 -12.91 -24.63 -6.87
CA VAL A 838 -12.30 -23.57 -6.04
C VAL A 838 -13.36 -22.64 -5.47
N PHE A 839 -14.36 -22.26 -6.27
CA PHE A 839 -15.41 -21.37 -5.83
C PHE A 839 -16.36 -22.03 -4.79
N GLU A 840 -16.62 -23.32 -4.92
CA GLU A 840 -17.38 -24.07 -3.93
C GLU A 840 -16.63 -24.15 -2.57
N VAL A 841 -15.30 -24.29 -2.59
CA VAL A 841 -14.48 -24.15 -1.37
C VAL A 841 -14.66 -22.77 -0.74
N TYR A 842 -14.69 -21.73 -1.54
CA TYR A 842 -14.91 -20.34 -1.07
C TYR A 842 -16.28 -20.18 -0.41
N LEU A 843 -17.35 -20.65 -1.04
CA LEU A 843 -18.71 -20.60 -0.47
C LEU A 843 -18.80 -21.40 0.84
N ASN A 844 -18.19 -22.58 0.88
CA ASN A 844 -18.18 -23.42 2.07
C ASN A 844 -17.47 -22.74 3.26
N LEU A 845 -16.36 -22.03 3.00
CA LEU A 845 -15.65 -21.31 4.06
C LEU A 845 -16.45 -20.10 4.60
N ILE A 846 -17.22 -19.44 3.76
CA ILE A 846 -18.09 -18.32 4.18
C ILE A 846 -19.27 -18.81 5.02
N HIS A 847 -19.91 -19.90 4.60
CA HIS A 847 -21.12 -20.42 5.27
C HIS A 847 -20.81 -21.18 6.58
N ASN A 848 -19.66 -21.83 6.66
CA ASN A 848 -19.29 -22.62 7.83
C ASN A 848 -18.46 -21.80 8.80
N LYS A 849 -19.06 -21.43 9.94
CA LYS A 849 -18.32 -20.75 11.02
C LYS A 849 -17.26 -21.68 11.60
N GLN A 850 -16.01 -21.40 11.32
CA GLN A 850 -14.85 -22.03 11.93
C GLN A 850 -14.29 -21.17 13.08
N GLU A 851 -13.25 -21.65 13.75
CA GLU A 851 -12.46 -20.82 14.66
C GLU A 851 -11.95 -19.58 13.90
N PHE A 852 -12.13 -18.37 14.47
CA PHE A 852 -11.90 -17.08 13.78
C PHE A 852 -10.54 -16.99 13.06
N ILE A 853 -9.45 -17.35 13.74
CA ILE A 853 -8.10 -17.26 13.14
C ILE A 853 -7.92 -18.29 12.03
N LYS A 854 -8.43 -19.51 12.22
CA LYS A 854 -8.39 -20.57 11.20
C LYS A 854 -9.16 -20.12 9.95
N GLN A 855 -10.37 -19.59 10.14
CA GLN A 855 -11.20 -19.09 9.06
C GLN A 855 -10.48 -17.97 8.30
N LYS A 856 -9.87 -17.00 9.01
CA LYS A 856 -9.13 -15.89 8.40
C LYS A 856 -7.87 -16.34 7.67
N THR A 857 -7.18 -17.34 8.19
CA THR A 857 -6.03 -17.95 7.52
C THR A 857 -6.43 -18.63 6.22
N ASP A 858 -7.48 -19.46 6.27
CA ASP A 858 -8.02 -20.19 5.13
C ASP A 858 -8.58 -19.23 4.08
N GLU A 859 -9.30 -18.16 4.49
CA GLU A 859 -9.77 -17.08 3.61
C GLU A 859 -8.60 -16.40 2.88
N LYS A 860 -7.48 -16.12 3.55
CA LYS A 860 -6.32 -15.48 2.95
C LYS A 860 -5.57 -16.36 1.95
N ILE A 861 -5.39 -17.64 2.24
CA ILE A 861 -4.80 -18.60 1.29
C ILE A 861 -5.71 -18.69 0.06
N LEU A 862 -7.00 -18.87 0.29
CA LEU A 862 -7.98 -19.01 -0.78
C LEU A 862 -8.10 -17.72 -1.62
N GLN A 863 -7.92 -16.53 -1.04
CA GLN A 863 -7.88 -15.26 -1.77
C GLN A 863 -6.78 -15.26 -2.84
N GLY A 864 -5.57 -15.78 -2.53
CA GLY A 864 -4.49 -15.96 -3.49
C GLY A 864 -4.85 -16.93 -4.62
N ILE A 865 -5.55 -18.01 -4.29
CA ILE A 865 -6.02 -18.99 -5.27
C ILE A 865 -7.10 -18.37 -6.17
N ILE A 866 -8.12 -17.72 -5.58
CA ILE A 866 -9.20 -17.04 -6.32
C ILE A 866 -8.65 -15.98 -7.26
N GLY A 867 -7.61 -15.23 -6.85
CA GLY A 867 -6.96 -14.22 -7.69
C GLY A 867 -6.45 -14.74 -9.05
N LYS A 868 -6.27 -16.06 -9.20
CA LYS A 868 -5.87 -16.70 -10.48
C LYS A 868 -7.01 -16.83 -11.47
N TYR A 869 -8.25 -16.73 -11.01
CA TYR A 869 -9.50 -16.87 -11.77
C TYR A 869 -10.24 -15.53 -11.95
N VAL A 870 -9.70 -14.44 -11.43
CA VAL A 870 -10.40 -13.14 -11.36
C VAL A 870 -9.73 -12.11 -12.22
N PHE A 871 -10.56 -11.33 -12.92
CA PHE A 871 -10.18 -10.03 -13.47
C PHE A 871 -11.18 -8.96 -13.01
N SER A 872 -10.81 -7.68 -13.13
CA SER A 872 -11.62 -6.56 -12.65
C SER A 872 -12.18 -5.74 -13.80
N LEU A 873 -13.42 -5.27 -13.64
CA LEU A 873 -14.11 -4.32 -14.52
C LEU A 873 -14.53 -3.08 -13.74
N PHE A 874 -14.62 -1.94 -14.41
CA PHE A 874 -15.24 -0.76 -13.81
C PHE A 874 -16.75 -0.98 -13.64
N ALA A 875 -17.25 -0.75 -12.42
CA ALA A 875 -18.65 -0.84 -12.10
C ALA A 875 -19.38 0.41 -12.62
N THR A 876 -19.93 0.35 -13.82
CA THR A 876 -20.96 1.29 -14.28
C THR A 876 -22.32 0.59 -14.21
N ASN A 877 -23.42 1.35 -14.05
CA ASN A 877 -24.78 0.79 -14.01
C ASN A 877 -25.05 -0.14 -15.19
N LYS A 878 -24.48 0.19 -16.36
CA LYS A 878 -24.64 -0.61 -17.57
C LYS A 878 -23.86 -1.92 -17.53
N VAL A 879 -22.61 -1.87 -17.07
CA VAL A 879 -21.77 -3.06 -16.90
C VAL A 879 -22.39 -4.00 -15.86
N GLU A 880 -22.89 -3.47 -14.75
CA GLU A 880 -23.57 -4.26 -13.73
C GLU A 880 -24.82 -4.98 -14.28
N GLN A 881 -25.67 -4.27 -15.04
CA GLN A 881 -26.86 -4.86 -15.66
C GLN A 881 -26.51 -5.94 -16.70
N GLN A 882 -25.43 -5.77 -17.44
CA GLN A 882 -25.03 -6.73 -18.47
C GLN A 882 -24.36 -7.98 -17.87
N ILE A 883 -23.57 -7.83 -16.81
CA ILE A 883 -22.93 -8.96 -16.13
C ILE A 883 -23.96 -9.93 -15.53
N VAL A 884 -25.08 -9.43 -15.03
CA VAL A 884 -26.16 -10.26 -14.50
C VAL A 884 -26.63 -11.32 -15.49
N LEU A 885 -26.58 -11.04 -16.80
CA LEU A 885 -26.97 -11.99 -17.84
C LEU A 885 -26.06 -13.23 -17.93
N PHE A 886 -24.83 -13.14 -17.40
CA PHE A 886 -23.84 -14.19 -17.46
C PHE A 886 -23.48 -14.76 -16.08
N SER A 887 -23.89 -14.07 -15.01
CA SER A 887 -23.53 -14.44 -13.62
C SER A 887 -24.64 -15.26 -12.96
N ASP A 888 -24.22 -16.09 -12.00
CA ASP A 888 -25.10 -16.65 -10.99
C ASP A 888 -25.21 -15.67 -9.83
N GLU A 889 -26.40 -15.10 -9.61
CA GLU A 889 -26.61 -14.05 -8.59
C GLU A 889 -26.56 -14.61 -7.16
N GLU A 890 -26.93 -15.86 -6.91
CA GLU A 890 -26.83 -16.47 -5.57
C GLU A 890 -25.36 -16.63 -5.17
N LYS A 891 -24.54 -17.16 -6.05
CA LYS A 891 -23.09 -17.27 -5.85
C LYS A 891 -22.41 -15.91 -5.81
N SER A 892 -22.90 -14.94 -6.57
CA SER A 892 -22.34 -13.59 -6.64
C SER A 892 -22.60 -12.71 -5.41
N ALA A 893 -23.42 -13.14 -4.47
CA ALA A 893 -23.75 -12.39 -3.25
C ALA A 893 -22.54 -12.17 -2.31
N PHE A 894 -21.41 -12.85 -2.54
CA PHE A 894 -20.26 -12.94 -1.62
C PHE A 894 -18.99 -12.20 -2.09
N GLY A 895 -19.13 -11.15 -2.88
CA GLY A 895 -18.03 -10.23 -3.22
C GLY A 895 -17.37 -10.44 -4.58
N TYR A 896 -17.62 -11.56 -5.26
CA TYR A 896 -17.19 -11.81 -6.64
C TYR A 896 -18.41 -12.05 -7.51
N LYS A 897 -18.41 -11.53 -8.74
CA LYS A 897 -19.40 -11.90 -9.76
C LYS A 897 -18.98 -13.24 -10.36
N TYR A 898 -19.68 -14.31 -9.97
CA TYR A 898 -19.45 -15.66 -10.51
C TYR A 898 -20.04 -15.79 -11.90
N ILE A 899 -19.20 -15.92 -12.91
CA ILE A 899 -19.62 -15.98 -14.33
C ILE A 899 -19.97 -17.42 -14.71
N GLU A 900 -21.21 -17.83 -14.47
CA GLU A 900 -21.68 -19.19 -14.76
C GLU A 900 -21.63 -19.50 -16.26
N ARG A 901 -22.10 -18.58 -17.10
CA ARG A 901 -22.08 -18.70 -18.56
C ARG A 901 -20.76 -18.22 -19.14
N TRP A 902 -19.62 -18.63 -18.52
CA TRP A 902 -18.31 -18.14 -18.91
C TRP A 902 -17.93 -18.41 -20.36
N ARG A 903 -18.42 -19.52 -20.98
CA ARG A 903 -18.10 -19.82 -22.38
C ARG A 903 -18.66 -18.80 -23.37
N ASP A 904 -19.78 -18.17 -23.03
CA ASP A 904 -20.35 -17.07 -23.80
C ASP A 904 -19.65 -15.73 -23.52
N PHE A 905 -19.11 -15.58 -22.30
CA PHE A 905 -18.57 -14.32 -21.77
C PHE A 905 -17.05 -14.19 -21.92
N TYR A 906 -16.30 -15.30 -21.88
CA TYR A 906 -14.85 -15.29 -21.77
C TYR A 906 -14.18 -16.26 -22.76
N ALA A 907 -13.02 -15.86 -23.29
CA ALA A 907 -12.11 -16.72 -24.06
C ALA A 907 -10.69 -16.62 -23.47
N VAL A 908 -10.01 -17.74 -23.32
CA VAL A 908 -8.66 -17.78 -22.71
C VAL A 908 -7.66 -16.92 -23.48
N GLU A 909 -7.75 -16.88 -24.80
CA GLU A 909 -6.82 -16.15 -25.68
C GLU A 909 -7.06 -14.63 -25.68
N THR A 910 -8.32 -14.19 -25.62
CA THR A 910 -8.71 -12.79 -25.83
C THR A 910 -9.35 -12.12 -24.61
N GLY A 911 -9.57 -12.88 -23.53
CA GLY A 911 -10.24 -12.40 -22.34
C GLY A 911 -11.76 -12.29 -22.51
N MET A 912 -12.38 -11.29 -21.87
CA MET A 912 -13.82 -11.04 -21.97
C MET A 912 -14.24 -10.82 -23.42
N ARG A 913 -15.35 -11.43 -23.85
CA ARG A 913 -15.92 -11.24 -25.19
C ARG A 913 -16.68 -9.92 -25.27
N ASP A 914 -16.37 -9.10 -26.29
CA ASP A 914 -16.92 -7.75 -26.43
C ASP A 914 -18.22 -7.66 -27.23
N SER A 915 -18.66 -8.76 -27.89
CA SER A 915 -19.81 -8.76 -28.80
C SER A 915 -21.12 -8.36 -28.12
N ASP A 916 -21.26 -8.67 -26.84
CA ASP A 916 -22.50 -8.44 -26.06
C ASP A 916 -22.41 -7.24 -25.12
N PHE A 917 -21.22 -6.63 -25.02
CA PHE A 917 -21.00 -5.41 -24.25
C PHE A 917 -20.82 -4.21 -25.18
N ASN A 918 -21.57 -3.16 -24.92
CA ASN A 918 -21.36 -1.87 -25.59
C ASN A 918 -20.11 -1.20 -24.95
N SER A 919 -18.95 -1.70 -25.32
CA SER A 919 -17.67 -1.58 -24.61
C SER A 919 -16.96 -0.23 -24.78
N ASN A 920 -17.56 0.75 -25.48
CA ASN A 920 -17.03 2.13 -25.52
C ASN A 920 -17.05 2.81 -24.15
N GLU A 921 -17.70 2.20 -23.14
CA GLU A 921 -17.80 2.69 -21.77
C GLU A 921 -17.14 1.75 -20.76
N THR A 922 -16.57 0.60 -21.18
CA THR A 922 -15.94 -0.35 -20.29
C THR A 922 -14.47 0.00 -20.14
N GLN A 923 -14.12 0.61 -19.04
CA GLN A 923 -12.75 0.91 -18.64
C GLN A 923 -12.16 -0.31 -17.93
N PHE A 924 -10.92 -0.67 -18.23
CA PHE A 924 -10.18 -1.76 -17.60
C PHE A 924 -9.00 -1.20 -16.79
N LEU A 925 -8.79 -1.74 -15.61
CA LEU A 925 -7.62 -1.44 -14.77
C LEU A 925 -6.38 -2.15 -15.27
#